data_99167856652754607f1f6f8ec8bebc7f
#
_entry.id   99167856652754607f1f6f8ec8bebc7f
#
_cell.length_a   1.000
_cell.length_b   1.000
_cell.length_c   1.000
_cell.angle_alpha   90.00
_cell.angle_beta   90.00
_cell.angle_gamma   90.00
#
_symmetry.space_group_name_H-M   'P 1'
#
loop_
_entity.id
_entity.type
_entity.pdbx_description
1 polymer ?
#
loop_
_entity_poly.entity_id
_entity_poly.type
_entity_poly.pdbx_seq_one_letter_code
_entity_poly.pdbx_strand_id
1 'polypeptide(L)'
;MKKDITTLSLKVKEALAKDVGRAIARIDPEDAKILGVEIGDIIGIEGKRKTPAKVMPCYVENRGKSIIQMDGISRENAQIGLDEKVKIRKIDYKHANKITLVPLTISSLLQKDKDTRYIGSLIEGLPVTSGDRVRATLFGSRSCEFKVLDTVPEGIVLVSPATLIRIKTKEVGESKPTKITYEDIGGLGTQIQRIREMIELPLRYPQIFERLGIDPPKGVLLYGPPGTGKTLIARAVANETYAYFTHISGPEVMGKFYGESEARLRMVFEDAQNHTPAIIFIDEIDAIAPKREEMGGEKQVERRVVAQLLALMDGLESRGQVIVIGATNIPNTLDSALRRPGRFDREISIPIPDKNGRLDILQIHTRGMPLAENVSLKKLAEITHGFVGADLEALAREAAMSALRKILPKIDFEMADIPYKTLMKLEVIMDNFLEAMKEVEPSAIREFFVEVPDVKWRDVGGLENVKEELKEAVEWPLKFAGIFKKANTNPPKGILLCGPPGTGKTLLAKAAASESGVNFISVKGPSLISKYVGESERAIREVFKKAKQASPTIIFFDEIDAIVPRRSSASTDAHVTERVVSQFLTELDGIEELKGVLVLAATNRLDLVDPAILRSGRFDLLFKLPKPDQKARKKIFEIHTKNKPIAKDVDFKRLATETEGKTGADIESICRKTSMLAIKEFIDIGTHKSKESALLTGRDYTDEDLKISRKHFEEAIKLVKEQDSKE
;
A
#
# COMPACT_ATOMS: atom_id res chain seq x y z
N MET A 1 -11.29 33.04 -46.77
CA MET A 1 -10.20 32.10 -46.60
C MET A 1 -10.57 31.10 -45.51
N LYS A 2 -10.92 29.87 -45.86
CA LYS A 2 -11.07 28.79 -44.88
C LYS A 2 -9.66 28.51 -44.31
N LYS A 3 -9.41 28.85 -43.04
CA LYS A 3 -8.22 28.35 -42.35
C LYS A 3 -8.24 26.85 -42.41
N ASP A 4 -7.27 26.22 -42.99
CA ASP A 4 -7.08 24.77 -42.93
C ASP A 4 -6.96 24.41 -41.47
N ILE A 5 -7.98 23.74 -40.93
CA ILE A 5 -8.02 23.31 -39.53
C ILE A 5 -7.07 22.11 -39.44
N THR A 6 -5.90 22.33 -38.87
CA THR A 6 -4.92 21.25 -38.67
C THR A 6 -5.52 20.21 -37.71
N THR A 7 -5.64 18.97 -38.23
CA THR A 7 -6.11 17.82 -37.45
C THR A 7 -4.96 16.86 -37.22
N LEU A 8 -4.78 16.41 -35.98
CA LEU A 8 -3.75 15.44 -35.62
C LEU A 8 -4.41 14.16 -35.13
N SER A 9 -3.84 13.00 -35.45
CA SER A 9 -4.32 11.70 -34.99
C SER A 9 -3.38 11.14 -33.92
N LEU A 10 -3.88 10.97 -32.70
CA LEU A 10 -3.11 10.48 -31.55
C LEU A 10 -3.72 9.20 -30.98
N LYS A 11 -2.89 8.37 -30.33
CA LYS A 11 -3.31 7.14 -29.67
C LYS A 11 -3.72 7.44 -28.22
N VAL A 12 -4.89 6.97 -27.80
CA VAL A 12 -5.45 7.21 -26.45
C VAL A 12 -4.72 6.39 -25.39
N LYS A 13 -4.33 7.04 -24.32
CA LYS A 13 -3.75 6.44 -23.11
C LYS A 13 -4.50 6.91 -21.85
N GLU A 14 -4.29 6.20 -20.76
CA GLU A 14 -4.86 6.52 -19.44
C GLU A 14 -4.38 7.89 -18.94
N ALA A 15 -5.28 8.62 -18.28
CA ALA A 15 -4.94 9.85 -17.59
C ALA A 15 -4.16 9.58 -16.30
N LEU A 16 -3.52 10.60 -15.79
CA LEU A 16 -2.96 10.57 -14.45
C LEU A 16 -4.07 10.69 -13.40
N ALA A 17 -3.93 10.01 -12.25
CA ALA A 17 -4.92 10.03 -11.17
C ALA A 17 -5.38 11.43 -10.79
N LYS A 18 -4.50 12.42 -10.82
CA LYS A 18 -4.80 13.83 -10.50
C LYS A 18 -5.62 14.58 -11.55
N ASP A 19 -5.69 14.09 -12.78
CA ASP A 19 -6.36 14.75 -13.90
C ASP A 19 -7.81 14.25 -14.09
N VAL A 20 -8.18 13.16 -13.43
CA VAL A 20 -9.50 12.52 -13.56
C VAL A 20 -10.62 13.45 -13.11
N GLY A 21 -11.67 13.55 -13.94
CA GLY A 21 -12.84 14.40 -13.69
C GLY A 21 -12.60 15.88 -14.02
N ARG A 22 -11.45 16.25 -14.56
CA ARG A 22 -11.11 17.65 -14.90
C ARG A 22 -11.17 17.96 -16.39
N ALA A 23 -11.60 17.00 -17.21
CA ALA A 23 -11.62 17.10 -18.67
C ALA A 23 -10.27 17.57 -19.25
N ILE A 24 -9.15 17.01 -18.74
CA ILE A 24 -7.79 17.33 -19.17
C ILE A 24 -7.33 16.31 -20.21
N ALA A 25 -6.74 16.82 -21.29
CA ALA A 25 -6.04 16.05 -22.30
C ALA A 25 -4.55 16.42 -22.29
N ARG A 26 -3.68 15.45 -21.95
CA ARG A 26 -2.23 15.68 -22.01
C ARG A 26 -1.70 15.20 -23.34
N ILE A 27 -1.05 16.13 -24.06
CA ILE A 27 -0.43 15.89 -25.36
C ILE A 27 1.04 16.33 -25.33
N ASP A 28 1.80 15.87 -26.32
CA ASP A 28 3.19 16.31 -26.50
C ASP A 28 3.23 17.82 -26.82
N PRO A 29 4.16 18.60 -26.21
CA PRO A 29 4.35 19.98 -26.56
C PRO A 29 4.64 20.23 -28.04
N GLU A 30 5.25 19.28 -28.76
CA GLU A 30 5.45 19.38 -30.21
C GLU A 30 4.13 19.23 -30.97
N ASP A 31 3.29 18.25 -30.57
CA ASP A 31 1.95 18.07 -31.13
C ASP A 31 1.06 19.31 -30.87
N ALA A 32 1.18 19.91 -29.69
CA ALA A 32 0.48 21.15 -29.34
C ALA A 32 0.89 22.32 -30.26
N LYS A 33 2.18 22.46 -30.58
CA LYS A 33 2.67 23.46 -31.54
C LYS A 33 2.12 23.24 -32.93
N ILE A 34 2.07 21.99 -33.41
CA ILE A 34 1.51 21.63 -34.72
C ILE A 34 0.02 22.04 -34.80
N LEU A 35 -0.74 21.83 -33.72
CA LEU A 35 -2.14 22.22 -33.62
C LEU A 35 -2.34 23.73 -33.40
N GLY A 36 -1.30 24.47 -33.06
CA GLY A 36 -1.38 25.90 -32.72
C GLY A 36 -2.18 26.14 -31.44
N VAL A 37 -1.99 25.27 -30.43
CA VAL A 37 -2.66 25.38 -29.10
C VAL A 37 -1.63 25.60 -28.00
N GLU A 38 -2.02 26.40 -27.00
CA GLU A 38 -1.23 26.67 -25.79
C GLU A 38 -1.78 25.87 -24.61
N ILE A 39 -1.00 25.85 -23.51
CA ILE A 39 -1.41 25.21 -22.27
C ILE A 39 -2.66 25.92 -21.73
N GLY A 40 -3.71 25.17 -21.51
CA GLY A 40 -4.99 25.68 -21.05
C GLY A 40 -6.03 25.92 -22.15
N ASP A 41 -5.63 25.91 -23.43
CA ASP A 41 -6.56 25.97 -24.56
C ASP A 41 -7.49 24.74 -24.60
N ILE A 42 -8.61 24.89 -25.26
CA ILE A 42 -9.59 23.82 -25.41
C ILE A 42 -9.46 23.19 -26.81
N ILE A 43 -9.35 21.87 -26.83
CA ILE A 43 -9.36 21.05 -28.05
C ILE A 43 -10.62 20.23 -28.13
N GLY A 44 -11.05 19.95 -29.37
CA GLY A 44 -12.09 18.98 -29.67
C GLY A 44 -11.48 17.62 -29.95
N ILE A 45 -11.94 16.64 -29.24
CA ILE A 45 -11.58 15.23 -29.43
C ILE A 45 -12.69 14.60 -30.23
N GLU A 46 -12.37 14.07 -31.41
CA GLU A 46 -13.31 13.45 -32.34
C GLU A 46 -13.13 11.93 -32.34
N GLY A 47 -14.00 11.25 -31.62
CA GLY A 47 -14.19 9.83 -31.68
C GLY A 47 -15.45 9.45 -32.43
N LYS A 48 -16.22 8.48 -31.94
CA LYS A 48 -17.61 8.26 -32.41
C LYS A 48 -18.50 9.44 -32.03
N ARG A 49 -18.16 10.16 -30.97
CA ARG A 49 -18.79 11.41 -30.55
C ARG A 49 -17.69 12.48 -30.31
N LYS A 50 -18.08 13.76 -30.41
CA LYS A 50 -17.18 14.89 -30.15
C LYS A 50 -17.33 15.34 -28.71
N THR A 51 -16.18 15.54 -28.02
CA THR A 51 -16.13 16.08 -26.64
C THR A 51 -14.97 17.07 -26.53
N PRO A 52 -15.09 18.13 -25.73
CA PRO A 52 -14.00 19.07 -25.48
C PRO A 52 -13.11 18.59 -24.36
N ALA A 53 -11.82 18.98 -24.40
CA ALA A 53 -10.89 18.80 -23.30
C ALA A 53 -9.89 19.96 -23.24
N LYS A 54 -9.35 20.23 -22.04
CA LYS A 54 -8.33 21.24 -21.78
C LYS A 54 -6.93 20.68 -22.00
N VAL A 55 -6.10 21.38 -22.75
CA VAL A 55 -4.76 20.94 -23.09
C VAL A 55 -3.80 21.14 -21.92
N MET A 56 -3.04 20.11 -21.60
CA MET A 56 -1.90 20.14 -20.68
C MET A 56 -0.71 19.39 -21.29
N PRO A 57 0.54 19.73 -20.93
CA PRO A 57 1.71 19.03 -21.45
C PRO A 57 1.84 17.62 -20.86
N CYS A 58 2.25 16.66 -21.66
CA CYS A 58 2.62 15.34 -21.16
C CYS A 58 3.99 15.38 -20.46
N TYR A 59 4.24 14.40 -19.61
CA TYR A 59 5.55 14.22 -18.98
C TYR A 59 6.62 13.77 -19.96
N VAL A 60 7.89 14.01 -19.61
CA VAL A 60 9.05 13.70 -20.46
C VAL A 60 9.06 12.26 -20.97
N GLU A 61 8.63 11.31 -20.13
CA GLU A 61 8.57 9.87 -20.45
C GLU A 61 7.63 9.53 -21.61
N ASN A 62 6.64 10.38 -21.88
CA ASN A 62 5.59 10.18 -22.87
C ASN A 62 5.76 11.03 -24.14
N ARG A 63 6.80 11.83 -24.22
CA ARG A 63 7.08 12.67 -25.40
C ARG A 63 7.54 11.81 -26.58
N GLY A 64 7.23 12.25 -27.79
CA GLY A 64 7.59 11.58 -29.05
C GLY A 64 6.80 10.30 -29.35
N LYS A 65 5.79 9.94 -28.52
CA LYS A 65 5.03 8.69 -28.69
C LYS A 65 3.71 8.86 -29.45
N SER A 66 3.37 10.08 -29.89
CA SER A 66 2.08 10.40 -30.56
C SER A 66 0.87 9.90 -29.76
N ILE A 67 0.81 10.21 -28.48
CA ILE A 67 -0.24 9.78 -27.56
C ILE A 67 -0.99 10.97 -26.96
N ILE A 68 -2.25 10.74 -26.61
CA ILE A 68 -3.09 11.64 -25.82
C ILE A 68 -3.53 10.91 -24.55
N GLN A 69 -3.27 11.50 -23.40
CA GLN A 69 -3.73 10.95 -22.12
C GLN A 69 -5.03 11.64 -21.70
N MET A 70 -6.09 10.87 -21.52
CA MET A 70 -7.42 11.37 -21.16
C MET A 70 -8.13 10.37 -20.23
N ASP A 71 -8.97 10.88 -19.33
CA ASP A 71 -9.67 10.10 -18.31
C ASP A 71 -10.84 9.28 -18.88
N GLY A 72 -11.31 8.31 -18.09
CA GLY A 72 -12.40 7.41 -18.46
C GLY A 72 -13.69 8.15 -18.81
N ILE A 73 -13.98 9.27 -18.15
CA ILE A 73 -15.17 10.09 -18.41
C ILE A 73 -15.07 10.75 -19.80
N SER A 74 -13.94 11.36 -20.09
CA SER A 74 -13.67 11.98 -21.41
C SER A 74 -13.65 10.92 -22.50
N ARG A 75 -13.12 9.71 -22.24
CA ARG A 75 -13.16 8.58 -23.18
C ARG A 75 -14.61 8.11 -23.42
N GLU A 76 -15.43 8.01 -22.38
CA GLU A 76 -16.83 7.64 -22.51
C GLU A 76 -17.62 8.73 -23.26
N ASN A 77 -17.36 10.01 -23.01
CA ASN A 77 -17.94 11.12 -23.73
C ASN A 77 -17.60 11.10 -25.22
N ALA A 78 -16.35 10.74 -25.56
CA ALA A 78 -15.91 10.58 -26.93
C ALA A 78 -16.29 9.21 -27.56
N GLN A 79 -16.78 8.27 -26.75
CA GLN A 79 -17.05 6.86 -27.12
C GLN A 79 -15.85 6.17 -27.75
N ILE A 80 -14.71 6.21 -27.03
CA ILE A 80 -13.41 5.69 -27.46
C ILE A 80 -12.80 4.84 -26.35
N GLY A 81 -12.17 3.73 -26.76
CA GLY A 81 -11.41 2.87 -25.87
C GLY A 81 -9.94 3.28 -25.77
N LEU A 82 -9.25 2.67 -24.79
CA LEU A 82 -7.79 2.78 -24.69
C LEU A 82 -7.12 2.17 -25.92
N ASP A 83 -5.97 2.72 -26.28
CA ASP A 83 -5.15 2.32 -27.43
C ASP A 83 -5.78 2.59 -28.82
N GLU A 84 -7.00 3.12 -28.89
CA GLU A 84 -7.61 3.58 -30.13
C GLU A 84 -7.03 4.94 -30.58
N LYS A 85 -7.15 5.25 -31.88
CA LYS A 85 -6.71 6.52 -32.44
C LYS A 85 -7.86 7.52 -32.47
N VAL A 86 -7.59 8.75 -32.04
CA VAL A 86 -8.54 9.87 -32.08
C VAL A 86 -8.00 11.00 -32.91
N LYS A 87 -8.89 11.76 -33.53
CA LYS A 87 -8.55 13.01 -34.20
C LYS A 87 -8.78 14.17 -33.24
N ILE A 88 -7.79 15.03 -33.12
CA ILE A 88 -7.85 16.23 -32.31
C ILE A 88 -7.68 17.48 -33.16
N ARG A 89 -8.37 18.55 -32.76
CA ARG A 89 -8.25 19.86 -33.40
C ARG A 89 -8.49 20.99 -32.42
N LYS A 90 -7.97 22.17 -32.71
CA LYS A 90 -8.32 23.39 -31.98
C LYS A 90 -9.77 23.75 -32.23
N ILE A 91 -10.50 24.16 -31.18
CA ILE A 91 -11.88 24.60 -31.27
C ILE A 91 -12.09 25.90 -30.50
N ASP A 92 -13.01 26.71 -30.99
CA ASP A 92 -13.48 27.90 -30.28
C ASP A 92 -14.54 27.52 -29.26
N TYR A 93 -14.54 28.19 -28.14
CA TYR A 93 -15.50 27.98 -27.04
C TYR A 93 -16.09 29.30 -26.56
N LYS A 94 -17.23 29.21 -25.89
CA LYS A 94 -17.89 30.35 -25.23
C LYS A 94 -18.02 30.06 -23.73
N HIS A 95 -18.14 31.10 -22.92
CA HIS A 95 -18.50 30.90 -21.51
C HIS A 95 -19.96 30.51 -21.40
N ALA A 96 -20.24 29.57 -20.50
CA ALA A 96 -21.58 29.12 -20.24
C ALA A 96 -22.37 30.16 -19.42
N ASN A 97 -23.53 30.57 -19.91
CA ASN A 97 -24.46 31.37 -19.13
C ASN A 97 -25.36 30.46 -18.25
N LYS A 98 -25.78 29.32 -18.80
CA LYS A 98 -26.63 28.34 -18.11
C LYS A 98 -26.31 26.94 -18.57
N ILE A 99 -26.32 26.00 -17.62
CA ILE A 99 -26.16 24.55 -17.88
C ILE A 99 -27.29 23.81 -17.15
N THR A 100 -27.92 22.86 -17.84
CA THR A 100 -28.90 21.97 -17.25
C THR A 100 -28.31 20.58 -17.05
N LEU A 101 -28.26 20.13 -15.80
CA LEU A 101 -27.68 18.83 -15.39
C LEU A 101 -28.77 17.86 -14.95
N VAL A 102 -28.60 16.57 -15.22
CA VAL A 102 -29.41 15.48 -14.67
C VAL A 102 -28.51 14.54 -13.91
N PRO A 103 -28.78 14.25 -12.63
CA PRO A 103 -28.01 13.29 -11.87
C PRO A 103 -28.21 11.89 -12.45
N LEU A 104 -27.13 11.14 -12.59
CA LEU A 104 -27.12 9.73 -13.01
C LEU A 104 -27.13 8.80 -11.80
N THR A 105 -26.77 9.33 -10.62
CA THR A 105 -26.73 8.60 -9.35
C THR A 105 -27.71 9.24 -8.38
N ILE A 106 -28.51 8.44 -7.66
CA ILE A 106 -29.44 8.96 -6.65
C ILE A 106 -28.63 9.43 -5.45
N SER A 107 -28.66 10.72 -5.17
CA SER A 107 -28.17 11.29 -3.92
C SER A 107 -29.34 12.01 -3.24
N SER A 108 -29.70 11.58 -2.05
CA SER A 108 -30.74 12.23 -1.22
C SER A 108 -30.38 13.67 -0.81
N LEU A 109 -29.18 14.12 -1.15
CA LEU A 109 -28.63 15.44 -0.83
C LEU A 109 -28.96 16.52 -1.88
N LEU A 110 -29.61 16.18 -3.01
CA LEU A 110 -29.75 17.08 -4.17
C LEU A 110 -31.13 17.82 -4.24
N GLN A 111 -31.79 18.06 -3.12
CA GLN A 111 -33.15 18.61 -3.16
C GLN A 111 -33.26 20.12 -2.98
N LYS A 112 -32.19 20.88 -2.76
CA LYS A 112 -32.24 22.31 -2.46
C LYS A 112 -31.44 23.18 -3.45
N ASP A 113 -31.90 24.41 -3.74
CA ASP A 113 -31.21 25.38 -4.61
C ASP A 113 -29.79 25.76 -4.15
N LYS A 114 -29.45 25.54 -2.88
CA LYS A 114 -28.10 25.79 -2.34
C LYS A 114 -27.10 24.77 -2.84
N ASP A 115 -27.52 23.54 -3.14
CA ASP A 115 -26.65 22.47 -3.64
C ASP A 115 -26.16 22.75 -5.06
N THR A 116 -26.94 23.51 -5.85
CA THR A 116 -26.57 23.87 -7.22
C THR A 116 -25.36 24.78 -7.28
N ARG A 117 -25.17 25.70 -6.33
CA ARG A 117 -23.98 26.57 -6.26
C ARG A 117 -22.73 25.80 -5.88
N TYR A 118 -22.86 24.83 -4.95
CA TYR A 118 -21.76 23.98 -4.55
C TYR A 118 -21.31 23.06 -5.70
N ILE A 119 -22.25 22.40 -6.38
CA ILE A 119 -21.95 21.62 -7.57
C ILE A 119 -21.30 22.49 -8.63
N GLY A 120 -21.75 23.73 -8.77
CA GLY A 120 -21.16 24.73 -9.67
C GLY A 120 -19.67 24.95 -9.43
N SER A 121 -19.29 25.13 -8.18
CA SER A 121 -17.88 25.30 -7.81
C SER A 121 -17.03 24.06 -8.06
N LEU A 122 -17.61 22.87 -7.97
CA LEU A 122 -16.89 21.60 -8.23
C LEU A 122 -16.65 21.33 -9.71
N ILE A 123 -17.48 21.85 -10.60
CA ILE A 123 -17.36 21.69 -12.06
C ILE A 123 -16.84 22.94 -12.75
N GLU A 124 -16.43 23.95 -11.98
CA GLU A 124 -15.86 25.18 -12.51
C GLU A 124 -14.61 24.92 -13.35
N GLY A 125 -14.49 25.62 -14.48
CA GLY A 125 -13.37 25.45 -15.40
C GLY A 125 -13.43 24.22 -16.27
N LEU A 126 -14.50 23.41 -16.22
CA LEU A 126 -14.69 22.28 -17.13
C LEU A 126 -15.24 22.75 -18.47
N PRO A 127 -14.63 22.34 -19.60
CA PRO A 127 -15.25 22.46 -20.91
C PRO A 127 -16.26 21.32 -21.11
N VAL A 128 -17.48 21.65 -21.52
CA VAL A 128 -18.57 20.67 -21.69
C VAL A 128 -19.40 20.96 -22.94
N THR A 129 -20.07 19.95 -23.43
CA THR A 129 -21.09 20.07 -24.47
C THR A 129 -22.34 19.24 -24.10
N SER A 130 -23.47 19.53 -24.76
CA SER A 130 -24.70 18.80 -24.52
C SER A 130 -24.51 17.28 -24.71
N GLY A 131 -25.00 16.51 -23.75
CA GLY A 131 -24.90 15.05 -23.69
C GLY A 131 -23.64 14.54 -23.00
N ASP A 132 -22.65 15.38 -22.64
CA ASP A 132 -21.46 14.95 -21.89
C ASP A 132 -21.82 14.52 -20.47
N ARG A 133 -21.02 13.60 -19.94
CA ARG A 133 -21.02 13.27 -18.52
C ARG A 133 -19.96 14.08 -17.83
N VAL A 134 -20.30 14.57 -16.65
CA VAL A 134 -19.41 15.29 -15.75
C VAL A 134 -19.48 14.67 -14.37
N ARG A 135 -18.35 14.59 -13.69
CA ARG A 135 -18.26 14.08 -12.32
C ARG A 135 -17.97 15.22 -11.37
N ALA A 136 -18.84 15.40 -10.39
CA ALA A 136 -18.60 16.27 -9.25
C ALA A 136 -18.22 15.39 -8.06
N THR A 137 -17.01 15.56 -7.54
CA THR A 137 -16.55 14.82 -6.35
C THR A 137 -16.96 15.63 -5.12
N LEU A 138 -17.97 15.13 -4.40
CA LEU A 138 -18.42 15.68 -3.12
C LEU A 138 -17.46 15.23 -2.01
N PHE A 139 -17.55 15.85 -0.84
CA PHE A 139 -16.70 15.54 0.33
C PHE A 139 -16.35 14.04 0.48
N GLY A 140 -15.04 13.74 0.52
CA GLY A 140 -14.55 12.39 0.65
C GLY A 140 -14.73 11.55 -0.62
N SER A 141 -14.95 10.27 -0.48
CA SER A 141 -15.02 9.30 -1.58
C SER A 141 -16.35 9.31 -2.39
N ARG A 142 -17.27 10.22 -2.13
CA ARG A 142 -18.55 10.27 -2.86
C ARG A 142 -18.46 11.15 -4.08
N SER A 143 -18.52 10.53 -5.25
CA SER A 143 -18.64 11.24 -6.54
C SER A 143 -20.07 11.13 -7.06
N CYS A 144 -20.61 12.24 -7.54
CA CYS A 144 -21.87 12.27 -8.25
C CYS A 144 -21.62 12.50 -9.73
N GLU A 145 -22.21 11.67 -10.58
CA GLU A 145 -22.16 11.84 -12.03
C GLU A 145 -23.43 12.51 -12.52
N PHE A 146 -23.25 13.48 -13.40
CA PHE A 146 -24.31 14.24 -14.04
C PHE A 146 -24.19 14.13 -15.54
N LYS A 147 -25.32 14.10 -16.22
CA LYS A 147 -25.39 14.25 -17.66
C LYS A 147 -25.76 15.68 -17.97
N VAL A 148 -25.00 16.35 -18.85
CA VAL A 148 -25.34 17.65 -19.39
C VAL A 148 -26.46 17.48 -20.41
N LEU A 149 -27.66 18.01 -20.12
CA LEU A 149 -28.79 17.98 -21.06
C LEU A 149 -28.64 19.06 -22.09
N ASP A 150 -28.38 20.28 -21.61
CA ASP A 150 -28.45 21.47 -22.42
C ASP A 150 -27.50 22.53 -21.94
N THR A 151 -26.93 23.30 -22.86
CA THR A 151 -25.99 24.40 -22.62
C THR A 151 -26.45 25.69 -23.27
N VAL A 152 -26.34 26.80 -22.59
CA VAL A 152 -26.62 28.13 -23.16
C VAL A 152 -25.36 28.98 -23.04
N PRO A 153 -24.74 29.41 -24.18
CA PRO A 153 -25.13 29.13 -25.57
C PRO A 153 -24.97 27.66 -25.98
N GLU A 154 -25.63 27.25 -27.03
CA GLU A 154 -25.49 25.90 -27.60
C GLU A 154 -24.07 25.66 -28.12
N GLY A 155 -23.60 24.43 -27.96
CA GLY A 155 -22.29 23.97 -28.41
C GLY A 155 -21.30 23.74 -27.28
N ILE A 156 -20.01 24.00 -27.53
CA ILE A 156 -18.95 23.80 -26.56
C ILE A 156 -18.84 25.05 -25.68
N VAL A 157 -19.00 24.84 -24.37
CA VAL A 157 -18.98 25.92 -23.39
C VAL A 157 -18.01 25.61 -22.25
N LEU A 158 -17.40 26.67 -21.70
CA LEU A 158 -16.59 26.60 -20.49
C LEU A 158 -17.41 27.03 -19.28
N VAL A 159 -17.46 26.21 -18.26
CA VAL A 159 -18.15 26.53 -16.99
C VAL A 159 -17.38 27.63 -16.26
N SER A 160 -18.04 28.67 -15.85
CA SER A 160 -17.45 29.81 -15.12
C SER A 160 -18.18 30.02 -13.79
N PRO A 161 -17.62 30.79 -12.84
CA PRO A 161 -18.30 31.12 -11.58
C PRO A 161 -19.66 31.80 -11.75
N ALA A 162 -19.87 32.47 -12.90
CA ALA A 162 -21.12 33.15 -13.25
C ALA A 162 -22.17 32.24 -13.89
N THR A 163 -21.84 30.97 -14.18
CA THR A 163 -22.72 30.02 -14.87
C THR A 163 -23.87 29.61 -13.97
N LEU A 164 -25.10 29.80 -14.43
CA LEU A 164 -26.30 29.29 -13.75
C LEU A 164 -26.48 27.79 -13.97
N ILE A 165 -26.41 27.02 -12.89
CA ILE A 165 -26.60 25.57 -12.94
C ILE A 165 -28.03 25.26 -12.54
N ARG A 166 -28.73 24.49 -13.38
CA ARG A 166 -30.06 23.96 -13.10
C ARG A 166 -29.99 22.44 -13.08
N ILE A 167 -30.43 21.84 -11.96
CA ILE A 167 -30.57 20.41 -11.83
C ILE A 167 -31.99 20.01 -12.10
N LYS A 168 -32.23 19.13 -13.09
CA LYS A 168 -33.53 18.50 -13.32
C LYS A 168 -33.54 17.17 -12.61
N THR A 169 -34.36 17.01 -11.60
CA THR A 169 -34.74 15.72 -11.02
C THR A 169 -35.65 14.99 -11.97
N LYS A 170 -35.18 13.92 -12.58
CA LYS A 170 -36.03 12.96 -13.27
C LYS A 170 -36.45 11.91 -12.24
N GLU A 171 -37.69 11.41 -12.32
CA GLU A 171 -38.06 10.16 -11.65
C GLU A 171 -37.07 9.08 -12.12
N VAL A 172 -36.26 8.60 -11.21
CA VAL A 172 -35.08 7.81 -11.54
C VAL A 172 -35.47 6.36 -11.64
N GLY A 173 -35.41 5.82 -12.84
CA GLY A 173 -35.18 4.39 -13.03
C GLY A 173 -33.81 4.03 -12.41
N GLU A 174 -33.68 2.79 -12.00
CA GLU A 174 -32.56 2.17 -11.25
C GLU A 174 -31.21 2.90 -11.31
N SER A 175 -30.70 3.31 -10.17
CA SER A 175 -29.41 3.99 -10.03
C SER A 175 -28.28 3.06 -10.47
N LYS A 176 -27.62 3.37 -11.58
CA LYS A 176 -26.40 2.65 -11.96
C LYS A 176 -25.27 3.10 -11.03
N PRO A 177 -24.54 2.17 -10.42
CA PRO A 177 -23.38 2.51 -9.59
C PRO A 177 -22.34 3.26 -10.42
N THR A 178 -21.59 4.15 -9.76
CA THR A 178 -20.47 4.88 -10.37
C THR A 178 -19.48 3.90 -11.00
N LYS A 179 -19.16 4.10 -12.27
CA LYS A 179 -18.22 3.22 -12.99
C LYS A 179 -16.80 3.41 -12.47
N ILE A 180 -16.16 2.32 -12.10
CA ILE A 180 -14.74 2.28 -11.71
C ILE A 180 -13.91 2.09 -12.98
N THR A 181 -12.86 2.89 -13.14
CA THR A 181 -11.92 2.83 -14.27
C THR A 181 -10.52 2.48 -13.78
N TYR A 182 -9.56 2.22 -14.68
CA TYR A 182 -8.18 1.93 -14.28
C TYR A 182 -7.51 3.10 -13.55
N GLU A 183 -7.93 4.34 -13.84
CA GLU A 183 -7.44 5.53 -13.15
C GLU A 183 -7.88 5.64 -11.67
N ASP A 184 -8.80 4.78 -11.25
CA ASP A 184 -9.23 4.67 -9.85
C ASP A 184 -8.42 3.60 -9.08
N ILE A 185 -7.39 3.01 -9.73
CA ILE A 185 -6.50 2.02 -9.16
C ILE A 185 -5.07 2.57 -9.14
N GLY A 186 -4.49 2.73 -7.94
CA GLY A 186 -3.12 3.23 -7.76
C GLY A 186 -2.09 2.13 -7.56
N GLY A 187 -0.88 2.34 -8.07
CA GLY A 187 0.30 1.52 -7.75
C GLY A 187 0.37 0.13 -8.39
N LEU A 188 -0.55 -0.23 -9.29
CA LEU A 188 -0.64 -1.55 -9.92
C LEU A 188 -0.46 -1.54 -11.44
N GLY A 189 0.29 -0.58 -11.99
CA GLY A 189 0.43 -0.40 -13.44
C GLY A 189 0.89 -1.66 -14.20
N THR A 190 1.87 -2.39 -13.67
CA THR A 190 2.36 -3.64 -14.28
C THR A 190 1.30 -4.75 -14.25
N GLN A 191 0.54 -4.85 -13.15
CA GLN A 191 -0.53 -5.83 -12.99
C GLN A 191 -1.70 -5.51 -13.92
N ILE A 192 -2.09 -4.25 -14.00
CA ILE A 192 -3.15 -3.78 -14.92
C ILE A 192 -2.75 -4.10 -16.38
N GLN A 193 -1.51 -3.84 -16.77
CA GLN A 193 -1.05 -4.17 -18.11
C GLN A 193 -1.18 -5.67 -18.42
N ARG A 194 -0.76 -6.54 -17.49
CA ARG A 194 -0.92 -8.00 -17.67
C ARG A 194 -2.38 -8.43 -17.74
N ILE A 195 -3.24 -7.83 -16.94
CA ILE A 195 -4.68 -8.12 -16.93
C ILE A 195 -5.30 -7.67 -18.27
N ARG A 196 -4.92 -6.52 -18.80
CA ARG A 196 -5.36 -6.07 -20.12
C ARG A 196 -4.96 -7.05 -21.22
N GLU A 197 -3.73 -7.53 -21.20
CA GLU A 197 -3.25 -8.51 -22.17
C GLU A 197 -3.99 -9.85 -22.08
N MET A 198 -4.34 -10.30 -20.87
CA MET A 198 -4.95 -11.62 -20.65
C MET A 198 -6.50 -11.62 -20.70
N ILE A 199 -7.14 -10.50 -20.38
CA ILE A 199 -8.61 -10.40 -20.26
C ILE A 199 -9.18 -9.42 -21.29
N GLU A 200 -8.68 -8.17 -21.33
CA GLU A 200 -9.26 -7.13 -22.18
C GLU A 200 -9.06 -7.42 -23.67
N LEU A 201 -7.83 -7.78 -24.06
CA LEU A 201 -7.53 -8.03 -25.48
C LEU A 201 -8.32 -9.22 -26.05
N PRO A 202 -8.44 -10.39 -25.39
CA PRO A 202 -9.25 -11.49 -25.89
C PRO A 202 -10.74 -11.14 -26.04
N LEU A 203 -11.30 -10.39 -25.08
CA LEU A 203 -12.71 -10.01 -25.13
C LEU A 203 -13.00 -8.96 -26.21
N ARG A 204 -12.07 -8.02 -26.45
CA ARG A 204 -12.24 -6.97 -27.46
C ARG A 204 -11.88 -7.41 -28.88
N TYR A 205 -10.85 -8.24 -29.02
CA TYR A 205 -10.24 -8.59 -30.31
C TYR A 205 -10.05 -10.09 -30.45
N PRO A 206 -11.08 -10.93 -30.34
CA PRO A 206 -10.97 -12.40 -30.42
C PRO A 206 -10.32 -12.86 -31.72
N GLN A 207 -10.56 -12.14 -32.82
CA GLN A 207 -10.03 -12.44 -34.17
C GLN A 207 -8.49 -12.45 -34.20
N ILE A 208 -7.80 -11.69 -33.34
CA ILE A 208 -6.34 -11.70 -33.27
C ILE A 208 -5.84 -13.03 -32.73
N PHE A 209 -6.50 -13.53 -31.69
CA PHE A 209 -6.17 -14.80 -31.06
C PHE A 209 -6.48 -15.99 -31.96
N GLU A 210 -7.59 -15.95 -32.69
CA GLU A 210 -7.93 -16.94 -33.73
C GLU A 210 -6.86 -17.01 -34.81
N ARG A 211 -6.42 -15.85 -35.31
CA ARG A 211 -5.40 -15.79 -36.36
C ARG A 211 -4.04 -16.29 -35.90
N LEU A 212 -3.70 -16.12 -34.64
CA LEU A 212 -2.47 -16.59 -34.02
C LEU A 212 -2.55 -18.06 -33.60
N GLY A 213 -3.76 -18.67 -33.58
CA GLY A 213 -3.97 -20.02 -33.09
C GLY A 213 -3.75 -20.18 -31.59
N ILE A 214 -3.94 -19.09 -30.82
CA ILE A 214 -3.74 -19.06 -29.36
C ILE A 214 -5.12 -19.03 -28.71
N ASP A 215 -5.37 -19.97 -27.79
CA ASP A 215 -6.57 -19.94 -26.98
C ASP A 215 -6.43 -18.92 -25.83
N PRO A 216 -7.40 -18.01 -25.65
CA PRO A 216 -7.40 -17.10 -24.52
C PRO A 216 -7.59 -17.87 -23.21
N PRO A 217 -7.09 -17.33 -22.06
CA PRO A 217 -7.30 -17.97 -20.76
C PRO A 217 -8.78 -17.95 -20.39
N LYS A 218 -9.30 -19.10 -19.93
CA LYS A 218 -10.68 -19.22 -19.42
C LYS A 218 -10.82 -18.61 -18.02
N GLY A 219 -9.75 -18.65 -17.24
CA GLY A 219 -9.74 -18.16 -15.88
C GLY A 219 -8.43 -17.51 -15.47
N VAL A 220 -8.56 -16.43 -14.69
CA VAL A 220 -7.44 -15.69 -14.12
C VAL A 220 -7.62 -15.63 -12.60
N LEU A 221 -6.61 -16.07 -11.84
CA LEU A 221 -6.61 -16.04 -10.38
C LEU A 221 -5.83 -14.80 -9.89
N LEU A 222 -6.53 -13.88 -9.21
CA LEU A 222 -5.92 -12.75 -8.51
C LEU A 222 -5.65 -13.16 -7.07
N TYR A 223 -4.41 -13.05 -6.61
CA TYR A 223 -4.07 -13.38 -5.23
C TYR A 223 -3.18 -12.32 -4.59
N GLY A 224 -3.32 -12.15 -3.28
CA GLY A 224 -2.54 -11.20 -2.50
C GLY A 224 -3.23 -10.82 -1.19
N PRO A 225 -2.61 -9.99 -0.36
CA PRO A 225 -3.19 -9.56 0.92
C PRO A 225 -4.58 -8.93 0.76
N PRO A 226 -5.44 -9.00 1.80
CA PRO A 226 -6.71 -8.29 1.77
C PRO A 226 -6.51 -6.78 1.66
N GLY A 227 -7.50 -6.08 1.11
CA GLY A 227 -7.44 -4.63 0.95
C GLY A 227 -6.49 -4.11 -0.14
N THR A 228 -5.85 -4.98 -0.94
CA THR A 228 -4.95 -4.58 -2.04
C THR A 228 -5.67 -4.25 -3.35
N GLY A 229 -7.01 -4.33 -3.39
CA GLY A 229 -7.81 -3.88 -4.54
C GLY A 229 -8.18 -4.95 -5.56
N LYS A 230 -8.12 -6.25 -5.24
CA LYS A 230 -8.49 -7.36 -6.15
C LYS A 230 -9.88 -7.21 -6.78
N THR A 231 -10.88 -6.90 -5.97
CA THR A 231 -12.26 -6.67 -6.41
C THR A 231 -12.40 -5.39 -7.25
N LEU A 232 -11.64 -4.33 -6.92
CA LEU A 232 -11.62 -3.09 -7.71
C LEU A 232 -11.08 -3.33 -9.12
N ILE A 233 -10.01 -4.11 -9.23
CA ILE A 233 -9.41 -4.48 -10.53
C ILE A 233 -10.45 -5.19 -11.41
N ALA A 234 -11.14 -6.20 -10.88
CA ALA A 234 -12.13 -6.95 -11.65
C ALA A 234 -13.26 -6.05 -12.17
N ARG A 235 -13.75 -5.13 -11.34
CA ARG A 235 -14.78 -4.15 -11.74
C ARG A 235 -14.26 -3.16 -12.79
N ALA A 236 -13.02 -2.68 -12.66
CA ALA A 236 -12.43 -1.78 -13.63
C ALA A 236 -12.27 -2.44 -15.00
N VAL A 237 -11.78 -3.68 -15.02
CA VAL A 237 -11.65 -4.48 -16.26
C VAL A 237 -13.00 -4.64 -16.95
N ALA A 238 -14.04 -5.00 -16.20
CA ALA A 238 -15.37 -5.19 -16.76
C ALA A 238 -15.95 -3.88 -17.35
N ASN A 239 -15.74 -2.76 -16.65
CA ASN A 239 -16.20 -1.47 -17.17
C ASN A 239 -15.45 -1.03 -18.43
N GLU A 240 -14.13 -1.23 -18.46
CA GLU A 240 -13.29 -0.85 -19.62
C GLU A 240 -13.54 -1.75 -20.83
N THR A 241 -13.91 -3.01 -20.62
CA THR A 241 -14.25 -3.96 -21.72
C THR A 241 -15.70 -3.86 -22.17
N TYR A 242 -16.54 -3.11 -21.46
CA TYR A 242 -18.00 -3.10 -21.64
C TYR A 242 -18.63 -4.49 -21.54
N ALA A 243 -17.97 -5.41 -20.80
CA ALA A 243 -18.46 -6.75 -20.58
C ALA A 243 -19.56 -6.77 -19.51
N TYR A 244 -20.47 -7.74 -19.64
CA TYR A 244 -21.42 -8.06 -18.59
C TYR A 244 -20.65 -8.55 -17.35
N PHE A 245 -20.91 -7.97 -16.19
CA PHE A 245 -20.18 -8.27 -14.96
C PHE A 245 -21.11 -8.89 -13.93
N THR A 246 -20.80 -10.12 -13.56
CA THR A 246 -21.48 -10.78 -12.45
C THR A 246 -20.50 -11.03 -11.31
N HIS A 247 -20.90 -10.77 -10.08
CA HIS A 247 -20.08 -10.91 -8.88
C HIS A 247 -20.67 -11.94 -7.93
N ILE A 248 -19.85 -12.86 -7.48
CA ILE A 248 -20.19 -13.89 -6.52
C ILE A 248 -19.19 -13.80 -5.36
N SER A 249 -19.70 -13.76 -4.12
CA SER A 249 -18.89 -13.95 -2.92
C SER A 249 -18.89 -15.43 -2.53
N GLY A 250 -17.70 -15.98 -2.23
CA GLY A 250 -17.56 -17.37 -1.83
C GLY A 250 -18.53 -17.80 -0.71
N PRO A 251 -18.58 -17.09 0.42
CA PRO A 251 -19.51 -17.38 1.50
C PRO A 251 -20.99 -17.33 1.11
N GLU A 252 -21.38 -16.47 0.16
CA GLU A 252 -22.76 -16.34 -0.29
C GLU A 252 -23.25 -17.51 -1.15
N VAL A 253 -22.32 -18.22 -1.79
CA VAL A 253 -22.64 -19.44 -2.56
C VAL A 253 -22.98 -20.59 -1.64
N MET A 254 -22.37 -20.65 -0.44
CA MET A 254 -22.57 -21.74 0.51
C MET A 254 -23.94 -21.66 1.18
N GLY A 255 -24.95 -22.22 0.51
CA GLY A 255 -26.33 -22.31 1.01
C GLY A 255 -26.50 -23.33 2.15
N LYS A 256 -27.52 -23.13 2.96
CA LYS A 256 -27.88 -24.05 4.06
C LYS A 256 -28.55 -25.35 3.58
N PHE A 257 -29.14 -25.33 2.38
CA PHE A 257 -29.89 -26.45 1.83
C PHE A 257 -29.08 -27.20 0.77
N TYR A 258 -29.35 -28.49 0.71
CA TYR A 258 -28.72 -29.42 -0.22
C TYR A 258 -29.03 -29.07 -1.68
N GLY A 259 -27.98 -28.91 -2.54
CA GLY A 259 -28.16 -28.62 -3.95
C GLY A 259 -28.36 -27.15 -4.31
N GLU A 260 -28.57 -26.25 -3.32
CA GLU A 260 -28.78 -24.82 -3.55
C GLU A 260 -27.53 -24.13 -4.09
N SER A 261 -26.36 -24.50 -3.53
CA SER A 261 -25.06 -23.95 -3.92
C SER A 261 -24.70 -24.28 -5.36
N GLU A 262 -24.89 -25.53 -5.77
CA GLU A 262 -24.62 -26.00 -7.13
C GLU A 262 -25.56 -25.35 -8.15
N ALA A 263 -26.86 -25.23 -7.80
CA ALA A 263 -27.85 -24.57 -8.66
C ALA A 263 -27.52 -23.07 -8.85
N ARG A 264 -27.12 -22.39 -7.78
CA ARG A 264 -26.75 -20.96 -7.83
C ARG A 264 -25.53 -20.73 -8.71
N LEU A 265 -24.47 -21.54 -8.59
CA LEU A 265 -23.32 -21.49 -9.48
C LEU A 265 -23.71 -21.70 -10.95
N ARG A 266 -24.55 -22.71 -11.23
CA ARG A 266 -25.01 -22.98 -12.60
C ARG A 266 -25.77 -21.79 -13.18
N MET A 267 -26.71 -21.20 -12.45
CA MET A 267 -27.47 -20.05 -12.91
C MET A 267 -26.56 -18.88 -13.29
N VAL A 268 -25.53 -18.59 -12.49
CA VAL A 268 -24.60 -17.48 -12.77
C VAL A 268 -23.79 -17.74 -14.04
N PHE A 269 -23.31 -18.97 -14.27
CA PHE A 269 -22.58 -19.31 -15.49
C PHE A 269 -23.48 -19.28 -16.74
N GLU A 270 -24.72 -19.74 -16.63
CA GLU A 270 -25.73 -19.68 -17.72
C GLU A 270 -26.09 -18.20 -18.04
N ASP A 271 -26.29 -17.37 -17.01
CA ASP A 271 -26.57 -15.96 -17.18
C ASP A 271 -25.41 -15.23 -17.88
N ALA A 272 -24.18 -15.51 -17.49
CA ALA A 272 -22.99 -14.95 -18.15
C ALA A 272 -22.85 -15.40 -19.61
N GLN A 273 -23.17 -16.66 -19.93
CA GLN A 273 -23.16 -17.17 -21.29
C GLN A 273 -24.22 -16.51 -22.19
N ASN A 274 -25.36 -16.16 -21.61
CA ASN A 274 -26.44 -15.47 -22.32
C ASN A 274 -26.13 -13.97 -22.61
N HIS A 275 -25.19 -13.37 -21.86
CA HIS A 275 -24.85 -11.94 -21.95
C HIS A 275 -23.39 -11.71 -22.37
N THR A 276 -22.90 -12.44 -23.37
CA THR A 276 -21.51 -12.29 -23.86
C THR A 276 -21.29 -10.94 -24.58
N PRO A 277 -20.12 -10.28 -24.43
CA PRO A 277 -18.96 -10.69 -23.62
C PRO A 277 -19.19 -10.51 -22.12
N ALA A 278 -18.78 -11.49 -21.30
CA ALA A 278 -19.05 -11.51 -19.85
C ALA A 278 -17.81 -11.82 -19.00
N ILE A 279 -17.80 -11.27 -17.79
CA ILE A 279 -16.81 -11.56 -16.74
C ILE A 279 -17.55 -12.04 -15.50
N ILE A 280 -17.20 -13.24 -15.06
CA ILE A 280 -17.66 -13.81 -13.78
C ILE A 280 -16.56 -13.54 -12.76
N PHE A 281 -16.84 -12.77 -11.73
CA PHE A 281 -15.90 -12.53 -10.63
C PHE A 281 -16.31 -13.33 -9.39
N ILE A 282 -15.41 -14.19 -8.92
CA ILE A 282 -15.60 -15.02 -7.73
C ILE A 282 -14.65 -14.50 -6.65
N ASP A 283 -15.19 -13.80 -5.65
CA ASP A 283 -14.41 -13.33 -4.52
C ASP A 283 -14.31 -14.41 -3.44
N GLU A 284 -13.21 -14.43 -2.70
CA GLU A 284 -12.94 -15.44 -1.66
C GLU A 284 -13.17 -16.88 -2.15
N ILE A 285 -12.60 -17.20 -3.32
CA ILE A 285 -12.79 -18.51 -3.96
C ILE A 285 -12.30 -19.67 -3.09
N ASP A 286 -11.37 -19.43 -2.17
CA ASP A 286 -10.89 -20.36 -1.17
C ASP A 286 -12.00 -20.84 -0.20
N ALA A 287 -13.03 -20.03 0.03
CA ALA A 287 -14.21 -20.43 0.80
C ALA A 287 -15.06 -21.50 0.07
N ILE A 288 -15.07 -21.46 -1.28
CA ILE A 288 -15.83 -22.42 -2.09
C ILE A 288 -15.01 -23.68 -2.38
N ALA A 289 -13.71 -23.53 -2.58
CA ALA A 289 -12.86 -24.60 -3.13
C ALA A 289 -11.57 -24.81 -2.31
N PRO A 290 -11.67 -25.19 -1.03
CA PRO A 290 -10.52 -25.50 -0.20
C PRO A 290 -9.85 -26.81 -0.64
N LYS A 291 -8.58 -27.03 -0.25
CA LYS A 291 -7.86 -28.28 -0.52
C LYS A 291 -8.55 -29.49 0.08
N ARG A 292 -8.56 -30.61 -0.65
CA ARG A 292 -9.18 -31.86 -0.25
C ARG A 292 -8.61 -32.46 1.05
N GLU A 293 -7.33 -32.20 1.33
CA GLU A 293 -6.63 -32.68 2.52
C GLU A 293 -7.09 -31.99 3.81
N GLU A 294 -7.61 -30.76 3.71
CA GLU A 294 -8.14 -29.99 4.83
C GLU A 294 -9.63 -30.25 5.09
N MET A 295 -10.27 -31.04 4.23
CA MET A 295 -11.68 -31.42 4.33
C MET A 295 -11.85 -32.68 5.19
N GLY A 296 -12.15 -32.53 6.48
CA GLY A 296 -12.58 -33.66 7.34
C GLY A 296 -13.87 -34.32 6.83
N GLY A 297 -14.14 -35.54 7.29
CA GLY A 297 -15.20 -36.44 6.75
C GLY A 297 -16.64 -35.89 6.66
N GLU A 298 -16.97 -34.77 7.30
CA GLU A 298 -18.33 -34.19 7.33
C GLU A 298 -18.64 -33.20 6.19
N LYS A 299 -17.65 -32.79 5.37
CA LYS A 299 -17.81 -31.73 4.37
C LYS A 299 -18.12 -32.23 2.95
N GLN A 300 -19.11 -33.08 2.78
CA GLN A 300 -19.55 -33.58 1.46
C GLN A 300 -20.09 -32.47 0.54
N VAL A 301 -20.69 -31.42 1.09
CA VAL A 301 -21.27 -30.32 0.34
C VAL A 301 -20.16 -29.52 -0.38
N GLU A 302 -19.07 -29.19 0.32
CA GLU A 302 -17.94 -28.47 -0.26
C GLU A 302 -17.32 -29.19 -1.46
N ARG A 303 -17.14 -30.54 -1.36
CA ARG A 303 -16.61 -31.35 -2.46
C ARG A 303 -17.45 -31.30 -3.73
N ARG A 304 -18.78 -31.22 -3.60
CA ARG A 304 -19.69 -31.14 -4.74
C ARG A 304 -19.67 -29.79 -5.39
N VAL A 305 -19.63 -28.71 -4.59
CA VAL A 305 -19.52 -27.36 -5.08
C VAL A 305 -18.23 -27.20 -5.89
N VAL A 306 -17.10 -27.73 -5.38
CA VAL A 306 -15.82 -27.78 -6.12
C VAL A 306 -15.96 -28.57 -7.43
N ALA A 307 -16.57 -29.76 -7.39
CA ALA A 307 -16.78 -30.57 -8.59
C ALA A 307 -17.67 -29.87 -9.62
N GLN A 308 -18.72 -29.17 -9.17
CA GLN A 308 -19.61 -28.39 -10.02
C GLN A 308 -18.86 -27.21 -10.66
N LEU A 309 -18.06 -26.46 -9.86
CA LEU A 309 -17.26 -25.35 -10.38
C LEU A 309 -16.27 -25.83 -11.45
N LEU A 310 -15.58 -26.97 -11.19
CA LEU A 310 -14.68 -27.59 -12.16
C LEU A 310 -15.40 -27.95 -13.46
N ALA A 311 -16.58 -28.59 -13.36
CA ALA A 311 -17.39 -28.97 -14.53
C ALA A 311 -17.87 -27.73 -15.33
N LEU A 312 -18.28 -26.67 -14.62
CA LEU A 312 -18.70 -25.42 -15.28
C LEU A 312 -17.54 -24.72 -15.98
N MET A 313 -16.35 -24.69 -15.37
CA MET A 313 -15.16 -24.11 -16.04
C MET A 313 -14.70 -24.93 -17.24
N ASP A 314 -14.73 -26.26 -17.13
CA ASP A 314 -14.40 -27.15 -18.26
C ASP A 314 -15.41 -27.00 -19.40
N GLY A 315 -16.70 -26.77 -19.08
CA GLY A 315 -17.78 -26.52 -20.03
C GLY A 315 -17.77 -25.16 -20.72
N LEU A 316 -16.92 -24.22 -20.29
CA LEU A 316 -16.74 -22.97 -21.02
C LEU A 316 -16.01 -23.24 -22.33
N GLU A 317 -16.58 -22.76 -23.45
CA GLU A 317 -15.92 -22.85 -24.73
C GLU A 317 -14.63 -22.02 -24.75
N SER A 318 -13.56 -22.57 -25.36
CA SER A 318 -12.26 -21.88 -25.44
C SER A 318 -12.33 -20.55 -26.22
N ARG A 319 -13.36 -20.39 -27.04
CA ARG A 319 -13.65 -19.18 -27.84
C ARG A 319 -14.88 -18.44 -27.35
N GLY A 320 -15.51 -18.91 -26.26
CA GLY A 320 -16.61 -18.24 -25.60
C GLY A 320 -16.10 -16.93 -24.97
N GLN A 321 -16.82 -15.83 -25.20
CA GLN A 321 -16.47 -14.51 -24.65
C GLN A 321 -16.81 -14.40 -23.16
N VAL A 322 -16.54 -15.46 -22.37
CA VAL A 322 -16.74 -15.51 -20.93
C VAL A 322 -15.42 -15.81 -20.25
N ILE A 323 -14.99 -14.95 -19.35
CA ILE A 323 -13.77 -15.12 -18.56
C ILE A 323 -14.13 -15.14 -17.08
N VAL A 324 -13.56 -16.09 -16.34
CA VAL A 324 -13.73 -16.21 -14.90
C VAL A 324 -12.53 -15.57 -14.19
N ILE A 325 -12.78 -14.63 -13.28
CA ILE A 325 -11.74 -14.04 -12.43
C ILE A 325 -11.99 -14.54 -11.01
N GLY A 326 -11.07 -15.33 -10.47
CA GLY A 326 -11.08 -15.74 -9.05
C GLY A 326 -10.21 -14.81 -8.23
N ALA A 327 -10.63 -14.49 -7.02
CA ALA A 327 -9.82 -13.75 -6.05
C ALA A 327 -9.66 -14.55 -4.75
N THR A 328 -8.45 -14.58 -4.21
CA THR A 328 -8.14 -15.22 -2.92
C THR A 328 -7.05 -14.46 -2.17
N ASN A 329 -7.11 -14.50 -0.86
CA ASN A 329 -6.02 -14.01 -0.01
C ASN A 329 -4.93 -15.09 0.14
N ILE A 330 -5.30 -16.38 0.09
CA ILE A 330 -4.43 -17.51 0.40
C ILE A 330 -4.46 -18.55 -0.75
N PRO A 331 -3.67 -18.35 -1.83
CA PRO A 331 -3.73 -19.22 -3.02
C PRO A 331 -3.34 -20.67 -2.74
N ASN A 332 -2.66 -20.95 -1.63
CA ASN A 332 -2.22 -22.30 -1.28
C ASN A 332 -3.31 -23.15 -0.62
N THR A 333 -4.40 -22.57 -0.17
CA THR A 333 -5.56 -23.31 0.37
C THR A 333 -6.50 -23.79 -0.73
N LEU A 334 -6.34 -23.27 -1.95
CA LEU A 334 -7.18 -23.62 -3.09
C LEU A 334 -6.87 -25.03 -3.62
N ASP A 335 -7.91 -25.78 -4.02
CA ASP A 335 -7.76 -27.10 -4.66
C ASP A 335 -6.88 -26.99 -5.92
N SER A 336 -5.84 -27.83 -5.99
CA SER A 336 -4.88 -27.85 -7.08
C SER A 336 -5.51 -28.13 -8.46
N ALA A 337 -6.68 -28.80 -8.49
CA ALA A 337 -7.40 -29.07 -9.73
C ALA A 337 -7.92 -27.80 -10.41
N LEU A 338 -8.22 -26.75 -9.65
CA LEU A 338 -8.63 -25.46 -10.21
C LEU A 338 -7.47 -24.69 -10.87
N ARG A 339 -6.23 -24.96 -10.46
CA ARG A 339 -5.01 -24.28 -10.95
C ARG A 339 -4.36 -25.00 -12.13
N ARG A 340 -5.11 -25.87 -12.81
CA ARG A 340 -4.63 -26.58 -14.01
C ARG A 340 -4.96 -25.81 -15.27
N PRO A 341 -4.19 -26.02 -16.38
CA PRO A 341 -4.51 -25.45 -17.69
C PRO A 341 -5.95 -25.71 -18.10
N GLY A 342 -6.58 -24.72 -18.70
CA GLY A 342 -8.00 -24.75 -19.08
C GLY A 342 -8.99 -24.32 -18.00
N ARG A 343 -8.49 -23.95 -16.79
CA ARG A 343 -9.28 -23.42 -15.67
C ARG A 343 -8.67 -22.09 -15.22
N PHE A 344 -8.15 -21.98 -13.97
CA PHE A 344 -7.33 -20.82 -13.56
C PHE A 344 -5.87 -21.07 -13.96
N ASP A 345 -5.59 -20.96 -15.23
CA ASP A 345 -4.27 -21.22 -15.80
C ASP A 345 -3.34 -20.00 -15.74
N ARG A 346 -3.86 -18.86 -15.34
CA ARG A 346 -3.09 -17.62 -15.15
C ARG A 346 -3.27 -17.11 -13.72
N GLU A 347 -2.14 -16.84 -13.08
CA GLU A 347 -2.10 -16.31 -11.72
C GLU A 347 -1.40 -14.95 -11.71
N ILE A 348 -2.04 -13.96 -11.08
CA ILE A 348 -1.51 -12.61 -10.96
C ILE A 348 -1.42 -12.23 -9.49
N SER A 349 -0.21 -11.98 -9.03
CA SER A 349 0.04 -11.50 -7.66
C SER A 349 -0.25 -10.01 -7.57
N ILE A 350 -1.06 -9.62 -6.59
CA ILE A 350 -1.34 -8.24 -6.22
C ILE A 350 -0.55 -7.94 -4.95
N PRO A 351 0.61 -7.26 -5.05
CA PRO A 351 1.48 -7.00 -3.92
C PRO A 351 0.96 -5.86 -3.03
N ILE A 352 1.58 -5.72 -1.86
CA ILE A 352 1.44 -4.52 -1.03
C ILE A 352 2.04 -3.35 -1.81
N PRO A 353 1.41 -2.15 -1.82
CA PRO A 353 1.89 -1.03 -2.59
C PRO A 353 3.24 -0.51 -2.08
N ASP A 354 4.15 -0.23 -3.00
CA ASP A 354 5.41 0.46 -2.75
C ASP A 354 5.16 1.96 -2.44
N LYS A 355 6.20 2.72 -2.17
CA LYS A 355 6.09 4.17 -1.89
C LYS A 355 5.36 4.93 -2.99
N ASN A 356 5.65 4.64 -4.26
CA ASN A 356 5.00 5.32 -5.39
C ASN A 356 3.54 4.88 -5.51
N GLY A 357 3.27 3.59 -5.33
CA GLY A 357 1.91 3.06 -5.30
C GLY A 357 1.07 3.66 -4.17
N ARG A 358 1.63 3.84 -2.97
CA ARG A 358 0.94 4.53 -1.88
C ARG A 358 0.66 6.01 -2.20
N LEU A 359 1.59 6.68 -2.87
CA LEU A 359 1.36 8.05 -3.32
C LEU A 359 0.20 8.13 -4.32
N ASP A 360 0.16 7.22 -5.30
CA ASP A 360 -0.92 7.17 -6.29
C ASP A 360 -2.28 6.90 -5.60
N ILE A 361 -2.32 5.93 -4.67
CA ILE A 361 -3.53 5.60 -3.90
C ILE A 361 -3.99 6.79 -3.05
N LEU A 362 -3.06 7.47 -2.36
CA LEU A 362 -3.38 8.69 -1.60
C LEU A 362 -3.94 9.79 -2.51
N GLN A 363 -3.37 10.00 -3.70
CA GLN A 363 -3.89 10.96 -4.68
C GLN A 363 -5.32 10.61 -5.13
N ILE A 364 -5.64 9.32 -5.26
CA ILE A 364 -6.98 8.85 -5.62
C ILE A 364 -7.97 9.15 -4.47
N HIS A 365 -7.66 8.75 -3.25
CA HIS A 365 -8.59 8.87 -2.11
C HIS A 365 -8.68 10.30 -1.55
N THR A 366 -7.72 11.17 -1.82
CA THR A 366 -7.80 12.61 -1.49
C THR A 366 -8.35 13.47 -2.63
N ARG A 367 -8.74 12.86 -3.74
CA ARG A 367 -9.33 13.54 -4.89
C ARG A 367 -10.62 14.25 -4.46
N GLY A 368 -10.69 15.58 -4.65
CA GLY A 368 -11.83 16.38 -4.20
C GLY A 368 -11.86 16.74 -2.71
N MET A 369 -10.85 16.34 -1.94
CA MET A 369 -10.67 16.81 -0.56
C MET A 369 -10.09 18.23 -0.55
N PRO A 370 -10.60 19.15 0.27
CA PRO A 370 -10.01 20.47 0.45
C PRO A 370 -8.74 20.35 1.30
N LEU A 371 -7.62 20.03 0.65
CA LEU A 371 -6.32 19.90 1.30
C LEU A 371 -5.68 21.28 1.47
N ALA A 372 -5.17 21.58 2.66
CA ALA A 372 -4.36 22.76 2.92
C ALA A 372 -2.98 22.65 2.23
N GLU A 373 -2.34 23.78 1.98
CA GLU A 373 -1.02 23.84 1.31
C GLU A 373 0.08 23.08 2.06
N ASN A 374 -0.05 22.91 3.38
CA ASN A 374 0.92 22.22 4.21
C ASN A 374 0.86 20.68 4.09
N VAL A 375 -0.13 20.11 3.37
CA VAL A 375 -0.27 18.66 3.20
C VAL A 375 0.65 18.15 2.11
N SER A 376 1.63 17.35 2.48
CA SER A 376 2.52 16.66 1.55
C SER A 376 2.15 15.20 1.43
N LEU A 377 1.44 14.82 0.36
CA LEU A 377 1.10 13.42 0.06
C LEU A 377 2.35 12.56 -0.12
N LYS A 378 3.47 13.13 -0.60
CA LYS A 378 4.75 12.43 -0.71
C LYS A 378 5.27 12.01 0.66
N LYS A 379 5.22 12.92 1.63
CA LYS A 379 5.62 12.64 3.02
C LYS A 379 4.71 11.61 3.67
N LEU A 380 3.40 11.68 3.41
CA LEU A 380 2.45 10.66 3.87
C LEU A 380 2.77 9.29 3.28
N ALA A 381 3.06 9.21 1.97
CA ALA A 381 3.46 7.95 1.34
C ALA A 381 4.79 7.39 1.89
N GLU A 382 5.68 8.23 2.40
CA GLU A 382 6.91 7.81 3.09
C GLU A 382 6.64 7.18 4.45
N ILE A 383 5.75 7.75 5.23
CA ILE A 383 5.50 7.32 6.62
C ILE A 383 4.45 6.20 6.74
N THR A 384 3.63 5.94 5.70
CA THR A 384 2.59 4.90 5.69
C THR A 384 3.11 3.54 5.22
N HIS A 385 4.25 3.08 5.78
CA HIS A 385 4.78 1.76 5.46
C HIS A 385 3.78 0.65 5.85
N GLY A 386 3.66 -0.38 5.01
CA GLY A 386 2.78 -1.53 5.28
C GLY A 386 1.28 -1.25 5.14
N PHE A 387 0.87 -0.04 4.77
CA PHE A 387 -0.51 0.27 4.48
C PHE A 387 -0.91 -0.28 3.10
N VAL A 388 -2.04 -0.97 3.04
CA VAL A 388 -2.67 -1.39 1.79
C VAL A 388 -3.67 -0.34 1.30
N GLY A 389 -4.29 -0.55 0.14
CA GLY A 389 -5.24 0.39 -0.44
C GLY A 389 -6.39 0.75 0.50
N ALA A 390 -6.97 -0.24 1.17
CA ALA A 390 -8.05 -0.05 2.13
C ALA A 390 -7.63 0.77 3.36
N ASP A 391 -6.39 0.59 3.85
CA ASP A 391 -5.88 1.35 4.98
C ASP A 391 -5.66 2.83 4.61
N LEU A 392 -5.15 3.09 3.40
CA LEU A 392 -4.95 4.45 2.88
C LEU A 392 -6.28 5.17 2.63
N GLU A 393 -7.31 4.44 2.20
CA GLU A 393 -8.68 4.94 2.12
C GLU A 393 -9.22 5.29 3.51
N ALA A 394 -9.04 4.39 4.49
CA ALA A 394 -9.44 4.62 5.88
C ALA A 394 -8.71 5.83 6.48
N LEU A 395 -7.39 5.95 6.23
CA LEU A 395 -6.58 7.08 6.66
C LEU A 395 -7.11 8.41 6.10
N ALA A 396 -7.41 8.46 4.81
CA ALA A 396 -7.95 9.65 4.17
C ALA A 396 -9.33 10.02 4.75
N ARG A 397 -10.19 9.02 4.98
CA ARG A 397 -11.50 9.19 5.60
C ARG A 397 -11.41 9.70 7.03
N GLU A 398 -10.52 9.12 7.85
CA GLU A 398 -10.36 9.51 9.25
C GLU A 398 -9.72 10.90 9.37
N ALA A 399 -8.78 11.26 8.50
CA ALA A 399 -8.25 12.62 8.43
C ALA A 399 -9.35 13.67 8.14
N ALA A 400 -10.26 13.35 7.23
CA ALA A 400 -11.42 14.20 6.95
C ALA A 400 -12.37 14.28 8.16
N MET A 401 -12.59 13.16 8.88
CA MET A 401 -13.39 13.13 10.11
C MET A 401 -12.73 13.93 11.24
N SER A 402 -11.40 13.86 11.40
CA SER A 402 -10.65 14.69 12.37
C SER A 402 -10.81 16.19 12.06
N ALA A 403 -10.75 16.59 10.78
CA ALA A 403 -11.00 17.97 10.38
C ALA A 403 -12.45 18.40 10.69
N LEU A 404 -13.43 17.52 10.44
CA LEU A 404 -14.84 17.76 10.76
C LEU A 404 -15.06 17.91 12.27
N ARG A 405 -14.49 17.03 13.10
CA ARG A 405 -14.61 17.10 14.58
C ARG A 405 -14.14 18.46 15.13
N LYS A 406 -13.14 19.09 14.53
CA LYS A 406 -12.62 20.42 14.96
C LYS A 406 -13.61 21.57 14.66
N ILE A 407 -14.52 21.38 13.70
CA ILE A 407 -15.50 22.40 13.31
C ILE A 407 -16.86 22.16 13.97
N LEU A 408 -17.20 20.90 14.30
CA LEU A 408 -18.47 20.55 14.96
C LEU A 408 -18.87 21.45 16.14
N PRO A 409 -17.97 21.83 17.08
CA PRO A 409 -18.32 22.73 18.18
C PRO A 409 -18.70 24.15 17.75
N LYS A 410 -18.37 24.55 16.50
CA LYS A 410 -18.67 25.88 15.94
C LYS A 410 -19.93 25.88 15.08
N ILE A 411 -20.58 24.73 14.93
CA ILE A 411 -21.80 24.56 14.16
C ILE A 411 -22.99 24.62 15.10
N ASP A 412 -23.89 25.54 14.84
CA ASP A 412 -25.17 25.61 15.54
C ASP A 412 -26.12 24.56 14.90
N PHE A 413 -26.41 23.51 15.64
CA PHE A 413 -27.27 22.41 15.20
C PHE A 413 -28.77 22.76 15.23
N GLU A 414 -29.15 23.93 15.83
CA GLU A 414 -30.51 24.43 15.77
C GLU A 414 -30.84 25.05 14.41
N MET A 415 -29.79 25.41 13.62
CA MET A 415 -29.98 25.87 12.26
C MET A 415 -30.28 24.67 11.32
N ALA A 416 -31.36 24.73 10.57
CA ALA A 416 -31.71 23.69 9.60
C ALA A 416 -30.67 23.44 8.50
N ASP A 417 -29.73 24.38 8.29
CA ASP A 417 -28.70 24.32 7.26
C ASP A 417 -27.38 24.93 7.75
N ILE A 418 -26.26 24.24 7.54
CA ILE A 418 -24.91 24.77 7.81
C ILE A 418 -24.59 25.88 6.80
N PRO A 419 -24.17 27.09 7.24
CA PRO A 419 -23.83 28.17 6.32
C PRO A 419 -22.70 27.77 5.36
N TYR A 420 -22.90 28.00 4.06
CA TYR A 420 -21.91 27.69 3.02
C TYR A 420 -20.52 28.26 3.30
N LYS A 421 -20.42 29.47 3.90
CA LYS A 421 -19.17 30.07 4.33
C LYS A 421 -18.40 29.25 5.38
N THR A 422 -19.08 28.47 6.19
CA THR A 422 -18.47 27.57 7.18
C THR A 422 -17.94 26.31 6.51
N LEU A 423 -18.69 25.79 5.53
CA LEU A 423 -18.23 24.64 4.73
C LEU A 423 -16.99 24.95 3.90
N MET A 424 -16.90 26.16 3.33
CA MET A 424 -15.72 26.58 2.54
C MET A 424 -14.47 26.84 3.38
N LYS A 425 -14.59 26.94 4.71
CA LYS A 425 -13.44 27.06 5.61
C LYS A 425 -12.92 25.69 6.09
N LEU A 426 -13.60 24.62 5.69
CA LEU A 426 -13.17 23.27 6.05
C LEU A 426 -11.98 22.89 5.18
N GLU A 427 -10.80 22.82 5.80
CA GLU A 427 -9.56 22.36 5.18
C GLU A 427 -8.97 21.21 5.99
N VAL A 428 -8.45 20.21 5.31
CA VAL A 428 -7.75 19.08 5.92
C VAL A 428 -6.25 19.43 5.94
N ILE A 429 -5.70 19.56 7.14
CA ILE A 429 -4.29 19.89 7.37
C ILE A 429 -3.45 18.64 7.64
N MET A 430 -2.13 18.74 7.57
CA MET A 430 -1.21 17.62 7.79
C MET A 430 -1.40 16.96 9.17
N ASP A 431 -1.70 17.75 10.21
CA ASP A 431 -1.92 17.24 11.56
C ASP A 431 -3.14 16.31 11.66
N ASN A 432 -4.19 16.53 10.83
CA ASN A 432 -5.33 15.62 10.79
C ASN A 432 -4.93 14.22 10.28
N PHE A 433 -4.04 14.15 9.28
CA PHE A 433 -3.50 12.88 8.83
C PHE A 433 -2.61 12.20 9.87
N LEU A 434 -1.80 12.97 10.61
CA LEU A 434 -0.96 12.44 11.68
C LEU A 434 -1.79 11.94 12.88
N GLU A 435 -2.90 12.61 13.20
CA GLU A 435 -3.87 12.12 14.19
C GLU A 435 -4.54 10.83 13.72
N ALA A 436 -5.03 10.79 12.47
CA ALA A 436 -5.66 9.63 11.87
C ALA A 436 -4.73 8.40 11.80
N MET A 437 -3.43 8.60 11.59
CA MET A 437 -2.43 7.51 11.61
C MET A 437 -2.31 6.81 12.97
N LYS A 438 -2.73 7.44 14.07
CA LYS A 438 -2.74 6.80 15.40
C LYS A 438 -3.93 5.85 15.56
N GLU A 439 -5.01 6.07 14.80
CA GLU A 439 -6.24 5.28 14.87
C GLU A 439 -6.27 4.17 13.83
N VAL A 440 -5.61 4.38 12.66
CA VAL A 440 -5.59 3.40 11.56
C VAL A 440 -4.33 2.56 11.64
N GLU A 441 -4.48 1.30 12.01
CA GLU A 441 -3.40 0.33 12.01
C GLU A 441 -3.24 -0.34 10.64
N PRO A 442 -2.00 -0.53 10.15
CA PRO A 442 -1.75 -1.16 8.85
C PRO A 442 -2.22 -2.62 8.84
N SER A 443 -3.07 -2.99 7.89
CA SER A 443 -3.61 -4.35 7.75
C SER A 443 -2.52 -5.39 7.43
N ALA A 444 -1.51 -5.00 6.66
CA ALA A 444 -0.38 -5.87 6.34
C ALA A 444 0.41 -6.28 7.60
N ILE A 445 0.46 -5.44 8.63
CA ILE A 445 1.14 -5.75 9.89
C ILE A 445 0.34 -6.77 10.70
N ARG A 446 -1.00 -6.69 10.71
CA ARG A 446 -1.86 -7.64 11.44
C ARG A 446 -1.72 -9.08 10.92
N GLU A 447 -1.58 -9.26 9.60
CA GLU A 447 -1.45 -10.61 9.00
C GLU A 447 0.00 -11.10 8.89
N PHE A 448 0.99 -10.21 8.89
CA PHE A 448 2.36 -10.53 8.50
C PHE A 448 3.35 -10.12 9.55
N PHE A 449 3.25 -10.03 10.79
CA PHE A 449 4.32 -9.67 11.75
C PHE A 449 5.42 -8.75 11.15
N VAL A 450 5.01 -7.83 10.26
CA VAL A 450 5.91 -6.87 9.62
C VAL A 450 6.09 -5.73 10.60
N GLU A 451 7.25 -5.66 11.24
CA GLU A 451 7.61 -4.50 12.06
C GLU A 451 8.03 -3.35 11.12
N VAL A 452 7.59 -2.15 11.43
CA VAL A 452 8.19 -0.93 10.87
C VAL A 452 9.07 -0.33 11.95
N PRO A 453 10.38 -0.59 11.94
CA PRO A 453 11.26 -0.09 12.98
C PRO A 453 11.43 1.43 12.83
N ASP A 454 11.22 2.18 13.92
CA ASP A 454 11.50 3.63 13.98
C ASP A 454 12.90 3.88 14.61
N VAL A 455 13.90 3.16 14.09
CA VAL A 455 15.29 3.26 14.55
C VAL A 455 16.13 3.81 13.40
N LYS A 456 16.91 4.85 13.67
CA LYS A 456 17.80 5.49 12.67
C LYS A 456 19.26 5.17 12.97
N TRP A 457 20.13 5.32 11.97
CA TRP A 457 21.58 5.14 12.16
C TRP A 457 22.16 5.98 13.29
N ARG A 458 21.57 7.14 13.58
CA ARG A 458 21.98 8.03 14.69
C ARG A 458 21.66 7.46 16.08
N ASP A 459 20.73 6.50 16.15
CA ASP A 459 20.34 5.86 17.41
C ASP A 459 21.20 4.65 17.75
N VAL A 460 22.15 4.31 16.88
CA VAL A 460 23.17 3.25 17.07
C VAL A 460 24.51 3.93 17.41
N GLY A 461 25.02 3.71 18.61
CA GLY A 461 26.28 4.30 19.07
C GLY A 461 27.50 3.48 18.62
N GLY A 462 28.44 4.09 17.86
CA GLY A 462 29.64 3.42 17.34
C GLY A 462 29.36 2.53 16.11
N LEU A 463 30.28 1.57 15.86
CA LEU A 463 30.18 0.61 14.74
C LEU A 463 30.14 1.26 13.34
N GLU A 464 30.86 2.39 13.14
CA GLU A 464 30.76 3.20 11.91
C GLU A 464 31.10 2.38 10.65
N ASN A 465 32.16 1.56 10.71
CA ASN A 465 32.55 0.71 9.56
C ASN A 465 31.45 -0.29 9.20
N VAL A 466 30.86 -0.96 10.22
CA VAL A 466 29.77 -1.92 10.00
C VAL A 466 28.52 -1.24 9.44
N LYS A 467 28.24 -0.01 9.89
CA LYS A 467 27.13 0.78 9.35
C LYS A 467 27.33 1.12 7.87
N GLU A 468 28.54 1.53 7.47
CA GLU A 468 28.87 1.84 6.08
C GLU A 468 28.73 0.61 5.20
N GLU A 469 29.33 -0.52 5.59
CA GLU A 469 29.22 -1.77 4.86
C GLU A 469 27.78 -2.30 4.76
N LEU A 470 26.96 -2.13 5.83
CA LEU A 470 25.54 -2.47 5.80
C LEU A 470 24.75 -1.55 4.86
N LYS A 471 25.05 -0.26 4.81
CA LYS A 471 24.45 0.66 3.85
C LYS A 471 24.74 0.23 2.43
N GLU A 472 25.99 -0.13 2.14
CA GLU A 472 26.38 -0.61 0.82
C GLU A 472 25.65 -1.90 0.45
N ALA A 473 25.60 -2.85 1.36
CA ALA A 473 25.01 -4.16 1.12
C ALA A 473 23.47 -4.15 1.05
N VAL A 474 22.81 -3.24 1.78
CA VAL A 474 21.33 -3.19 1.89
C VAL A 474 20.73 -2.10 1.01
N GLU A 475 21.22 -0.87 1.11
CA GLU A 475 20.63 0.28 0.43
C GLU A 475 20.98 0.36 -1.06
N TRP A 476 22.23 0.08 -1.43
CA TRP A 476 22.67 0.24 -2.81
C TRP A 476 21.96 -0.69 -3.80
N PRO A 477 21.75 -1.99 -3.52
CA PRO A 477 21.01 -2.87 -4.42
C PRO A 477 19.57 -2.40 -4.68
N LEU A 478 18.95 -1.80 -3.66
CA LEU A 478 17.59 -1.30 -3.75
C LEU A 478 17.50 0.03 -4.49
N LYS A 479 18.41 0.98 -4.16
CA LYS A 479 18.41 2.31 -4.77
C LYS A 479 18.96 2.32 -6.20
N PHE A 480 19.92 1.45 -6.49
CA PHE A 480 20.71 1.44 -7.73
C PHE A 480 20.63 0.10 -8.49
N ALA A 481 19.51 -0.60 -8.43
CA ALA A 481 19.32 -1.91 -9.07
C ALA A 481 19.73 -1.94 -10.56
N GLY A 482 19.53 -0.81 -11.29
CA GLY A 482 19.94 -0.66 -12.67
C GLY A 482 21.49 -0.68 -12.87
N ILE A 483 22.25 -0.19 -11.89
CA ILE A 483 23.73 -0.19 -11.93
C ILE A 483 24.25 -1.60 -11.69
N PHE A 484 23.67 -2.31 -10.71
CA PHE A 484 24.01 -3.71 -10.43
C PHE A 484 23.80 -4.61 -11.65
N LYS A 485 22.67 -4.44 -12.36
CA LYS A 485 22.43 -5.15 -13.63
C LYS A 485 23.45 -4.83 -14.70
N LYS A 486 23.81 -3.55 -14.88
CA LYS A 486 24.84 -3.14 -15.86
C LYS A 486 26.23 -3.66 -15.49
N ALA A 487 26.57 -3.71 -14.20
CA ALA A 487 27.83 -4.25 -13.70
C ALA A 487 27.87 -5.78 -13.69
N ASN A 488 26.75 -6.46 -14.00
CA ASN A 488 26.58 -7.91 -13.90
C ASN A 488 27.02 -8.47 -12.54
N THR A 489 26.70 -7.71 -11.46
CA THR A 489 27.07 -8.05 -10.08
C THR A 489 25.80 -8.33 -9.30
N ASN A 490 25.81 -9.44 -8.55
CA ASN A 490 24.67 -9.83 -7.73
C ASN A 490 24.83 -9.28 -6.31
N PRO A 491 23.76 -8.73 -5.71
CA PRO A 491 23.78 -8.33 -4.31
C PRO A 491 23.90 -9.55 -3.38
N PRO A 492 24.39 -9.36 -2.14
CA PRO A 492 24.45 -10.45 -1.16
C PRO A 492 23.04 -10.93 -0.82
N LYS A 493 22.83 -12.25 -0.70
CA LYS A 493 21.55 -12.85 -0.30
C LYS A 493 21.36 -12.82 1.21
N GLY A 494 22.43 -13.00 1.96
CA GLY A 494 22.41 -13.07 3.40
C GLY A 494 23.59 -12.38 4.07
N ILE A 495 23.33 -11.81 5.24
CA ILE A 495 24.29 -11.13 6.09
C ILE A 495 24.15 -11.69 7.51
N LEU A 496 25.26 -12.16 8.09
CA LEU A 496 25.29 -12.70 9.45
C LEU A 496 25.98 -11.72 10.40
N LEU A 497 25.27 -11.30 11.44
CA LEU A 497 25.79 -10.47 12.53
C LEU A 497 26.17 -11.38 13.70
N CYS A 498 27.44 -11.42 14.08
CA CYS A 498 27.90 -12.20 15.22
C CYS A 498 28.61 -11.34 16.27
N GLY A 499 28.48 -11.69 17.54
CA GLY A 499 29.15 -10.99 18.63
C GLY A 499 28.47 -11.21 19.97
N PRO A 500 29.07 -10.73 21.06
CA PRO A 500 28.51 -10.88 22.42
C PRO A 500 27.06 -10.34 22.54
N PRO A 501 26.27 -10.85 23.50
CA PRO A 501 24.95 -10.29 23.76
C PRO A 501 25.05 -8.81 24.13
N GLY A 502 24.01 -8.03 23.80
CA GLY A 502 23.96 -6.60 24.14
C GLY A 502 24.85 -5.67 23.29
N THR A 503 25.48 -6.15 22.21
CA THR A 503 26.30 -5.33 21.28
C THR A 503 25.46 -4.60 20.23
N GLY A 504 24.12 -4.72 20.22
CA GLY A 504 23.22 -3.96 19.35
C GLY A 504 22.91 -4.62 17.99
N LYS A 505 23.07 -5.94 17.85
CA LYS A 505 22.80 -6.69 16.60
C LYS A 505 21.38 -6.44 16.08
N THR A 506 20.38 -6.63 16.91
CA THR A 506 18.95 -6.42 16.59
C THR A 506 18.67 -4.94 16.27
N LEU A 507 19.28 -4.01 17.02
CA LEU A 507 19.14 -2.58 16.81
C LEU A 507 19.71 -2.15 15.45
N LEU A 508 20.88 -2.72 15.09
CA LEU A 508 21.57 -2.47 13.81
C LEU A 508 20.73 -2.96 12.62
N ALA A 509 20.14 -4.16 12.73
CA ALA A 509 19.25 -4.71 11.71
C ALA A 509 17.97 -3.84 11.53
N LYS A 510 17.37 -3.38 12.63
CA LYS A 510 16.23 -2.46 12.61
C LYS A 510 16.58 -1.11 11.97
N ALA A 511 17.75 -0.55 12.28
CA ALA A 511 18.22 0.70 11.68
C ALA A 511 18.46 0.54 10.16
N ALA A 512 19.05 -0.56 9.72
CA ALA A 512 19.25 -0.85 8.30
C ALA A 512 17.91 -0.91 7.53
N ALA A 513 16.91 -1.55 8.09
CA ALA A 513 15.58 -1.64 7.46
C ALA A 513 14.86 -0.29 7.41
N SER A 514 14.87 0.46 8.53
CA SER A 514 14.22 1.76 8.63
C SER A 514 14.80 2.78 7.63
N GLU A 515 16.10 2.89 7.56
CA GLU A 515 16.80 3.85 6.67
C GLU A 515 16.74 3.45 5.19
N SER A 516 16.61 2.16 4.90
CA SER A 516 16.42 1.65 3.54
C SER A 516 14.98 1.81 3.05
N GLY A 517 14.02 2.03 3.96
CA GLY A 517 12.59 2.14 3.64
C GLY A 517 11.96 0.83 3.16
N VAL A 518 12.47 -0.32 3.61
CA VAL A 518 11.99 -1.65 3.26
C VAL A 518 11.22 -2.29 4.41
N ASN A 519 10.35 -3.25 4.07
CA ASN A 519 9.62 -4.02 5.06
C ASN A 519 10.59 -4.88 5.91
N PHE A 520 10.29 -5.03 7.20
CA PHE A 520 11.11 -5.77 8.14
C PHE A 520 10.30 -6.87 8.83
N ILE A 521 10.72 -8.12 8.64
CA ILE A 521 10.11 -9.29 9.29
C ILE A 521 11.09 -9.81 10.34
N SER A 522 10.76 -9.63 11.62
CA SER A 522 11.59 -10.13 12.73
C SER A 522 11.10 -11.49 13.20
N VAL A 523 12.01 -12.44 13.25
CA VAL A 523 11.75 -13.82 13.65
C VAL A 523 12.75 -14.24 14.72
N LYS A 524 12.24 -14.65 15.89
CA LYS A 524 13.10 -15.22 16.92
C LYS A 524 13.30 -16.71 16.67
N GLY A 525 14.53 -17.20 16.66
CA GLY A 525 14.89 -18.59 16.41
C GLY A 525 14.03 -19.59 17.22
N PRO A 526 13.97 -19.45 18.55
CA PRO A 526 13.19 -20.36 19.38
C PRO A 526 11.70 -20.41 19.05
N SER A 527 11.10 -19.33 18.51
CA SER A 527 9.67 -19.29 18.19
C SER A 527 9.28 -20.13 16.96
N LEU A 528 10.25 -20.51 16.13
CA LEU A 528 10.02 -21.37 14.97
C LEU A 528 10.12 -22.86 15.29
N ILE A 529 10.65 -23.21 16.46
CA ILE A 529 10.83 -24.61 16.86
C ILE A 529 9.57 -25.09 17.54
N SER A 530 8.85 -26.00 16.89
CA SER A 530 7.69 -26.68 17.44
C SER A 530 8.03 -28.12 17.85
N LYS A 531 7.33 -28.64 18.86
CA LYS A 531 7.42 -30.05 19.26
C LYS A 531 6.74 -30.98 18.24
N TYR A 532 5.94 -30.44 17.33
CA TYR A 532 5.22 -31.24 16.34
C TYR A 532 6.02 -31.34 15.03
N VAL A 533 6.09 -32.56 14.50
CA VAL A 533 6.84 -32.82 13.25
C VAL A 533 6.18 -32.12 12.07
N GLY A 534 7.00 -31.37 11.31
CA GLY A 534 6.55 -30.65 10.11
C GLY A 534 6.07 -29.20 10.34
N GLU A 535 5.75 -28.81 11.57
CA GLU A 535 5.30 -27.42 11.84
C GLU A 535 6.44 -26.41 11.71
N SER A 536 7.64 -26.76 12.16
CA SER A 536 8.81 -25.88 12.05
C SER A 536 9.22 -25.63 10.60
N GLU A 537 9.22 -26.68 9.77
CA GLU A 537 9.49 -26.54 8.33
C GLU A 537 8.41 -25.70 7.63
N ARG A 538 7.13 -25.89 8.02
CA ARG A 538 6.01 -25.08 7.51
C ARG A 538 6.16 -23.61 7.89
N ALA A 539 6.51 -23.33 9.16
CA ALA A 539 6.71 -21.96 9.64
C ALA A 539 7.84 -21.25 8.90
N ILE A 540 8.98 -21.89 8.67
CA ILE A 540 10.09 -21.34 7.87
C ILE A 540 9.60 -21.02 6.46
N ARG A 541 8.94 -21.96 5.79
CA ARG A 541 8.42 -21.75 4.43
C ARG A 541 7.45 -20.58 4.36
N GLU A 542 6.58 -20.44 5.36
CA GLU A 542 5.64 -19.31 5.44
C GLU A 542 6.34 -17.97 5.61
N VAL A 543 7.39 -17.87 6.45
CA VAL A 543 8.18 -16.64 6.62
C VAL A 543 8.80 -16.20 5.29
N PHE A 544 9.48 -17.11 4.58
CA PHE A 544 10.10 -16.78 3.28
C PHE A 544 9.05 -16.44 2.22
N LYS A 545 7.92 -17.15 2.19
CA LYS A 545 6.81 -16.84 1.29
C LYS A 545 6.23 -15.45 1.55
N LYS A 546 6.00 -15.11 2.81
CA LYS A 546 5.52 -13.79 3.24
C LYS A 546 6.50 -12.68 2.84
N ALA A 547 7.80 -12.90 3.04
CA ALA A 547 8.82 -11.95 2.64
C ALA A 547 8.86 -11.70 1.12
N LYS A 548 8.70 -12.76 0.32
CA LYS A 548 8.59 -12.63 -1.15
C LYS A 548 7.35 -11.83 -1.57
N GLN A 549 6.24 -11.97 -0.85
CA GLN A 549 5.00 -11.20 -1.09
C GLN A 549 5.11 -9.73 -0.68
N ALA A 550 5.85 -9.45 0.40
CA ALA A 550 6.07 -8.12 0.94
C ALA A 550 7.33 -7.42 0.38
N SER A 551 7.94 -7.97 -0.68
CA SER A 551 9.16 -7.39 -1.29
C SER A 551 8.95 -5.92 -1.72
N PRO A 552 9.94 -5.01 -1.47
CA PRO A 552 11.27 -5.27 -0.89
C PRO A 552 11.23 -5.46 0.64
N THR A 553 11.89 -6.51 1.13
CA THR A 553 11.79 -6.94 2.53
C THR A 553 13.13 -7.44 3.07
N ILE A 554 13.42 -7.11 4.33
CA ILE A 554 14.48 -7.73 5.12
C ILE A 554 13.83 -8.74 6.08
N ILE A 555 14.29 -10.01 6.01
CA ILE A 555 13.97 -11.01 7.03
C ILE A 555 15.10 -11.00 8.06
N PHE A 556 14.79 -10.76 9.31
CA PHE A 556 15.74 -10.80 10.39
C PHE A 556 15.52 -12.02 11.29
N PHE A 557 16.46 -12.94 11.32
CA PHE A 557 16.48 -14.07 12.23
C PHE A 557 17.34 -13.74 13.44
N ASP A 558 16.74 -13.55 14.60
CA ASP A 558 17.48 -13.43 15.85
C ASP A 558 17.71 -14.80 16.47
N GLU A 559 18.88 -15.01 17.07
CA GLU A 559 19.27 -16.31 17.65
C GLU A 559 19.21 -17.45 16.60
N ILE A 560 19.86 -17.25 15.44
CA ILE A 560 19.82 -18.23 14.35
C ILE A 560 20.44 -19.59 14.73
N ASP A 561 21.33 -19.60 15.71
CA ASP A 561 21.92 -20.81 16.29
C ASP A 561 20.85 -21.78 16.84
N ALA A 562 19.67 -21.31 17.22
CA ALA A 562 18.54 -22.15 17.58
C ALA A 562 17.93 -22.86 16.36
N ILE A 563 17.86 -22.21 15.19
CA ILE A 563 17.22 -22.74 13.98
C ILE A 563 18.18 -23.66 13.21
N VAL A 564 19.46 -23.26 13.14
CA VAL A 564 20.49 -23.93 12.34
C VAL A 564 21.68 -24.31 13.23
N PRO A 565 21.50 -25.21 14.21
CA PRO A 565 22.57 -25.65 15.05
C PRO A 565 23.54 -26.55 14.31
N ARG A 566 24.79 -26.60 14.76
CA ARG A 566 25.84 -27.50 14.25
C ARG A 566 25.41 -28.94 14.41
N ARG A 567 25.55 -29.75 13.38
CA ARG A 567 25.20 -31.16 13.38
C ARG A 567 25.99 -31.92 14.45
N SER A 568 25.28 -32.59 15.36
CA SER A 568 25.88 -33.48 16.35
C SER A 568 25.33 -34.89 16.14
N SER A 569 26.23 -35.87 16.15
CA SER A 569 25.95 -37.27 15.82
C SER A 569 25.28 -38.07 16.94
N ALA A 570 24.79 -37.45 18.02
CA ALA A 570 24.54 -38.18 19.27
C ALA A 570 23.15 -38.09 19.89
N SER A 571 22.10 -37.50 19.22
CA SER A 571 20.77 -37.43 19.84
C SER A 571 19.61 -37.82 18.91
N THR A 572 18.57 -38.45 19.47
CA THR A 572 17.33 -38.86 18.78
C THR A 572 16.55 -37.71 18.16
N ASP A 573 16.76 -36.48 18.66
CA ASP A 573 16.16 -35.25 18.14
C ASP A 573 16.91 -34.69 16.90
N ALA A 574 18.04 -35.32 16.51
CA ALA A 574 18.87 -34.86 15.38
C ALA A 574 18.09 -34.85 14.04
N HIS A 575 17.19 -35.80 13.83
CA HIS A 575 16.43 -35.91 12.57
C HIS A 575 15.43 -34.78 12.35
N VAL A 576 14.81 -34.25 13.40
CA VAL A 576 13.86 -33.12 13.28
C VAL A 576 14.66 -31.85 12.98
N THR A 577 15.75 -31.63 13.71
CA THR A 577 16.63 -30.47 13.53
C THR A 577 17.27 -30.44 12.15
N GLU A 578 17.72 -31.60 11.63
CA GLU A 578 18.29 -31.69 10.28
C GLU A 578 17.29 -31.34 9.17
N ARG A 579 16.01 -31.68 9.33
CA ARG A 579 14.97 -31.29 8.38
C ARG A 579 14.73 -29.78 8.39
N VAL A 580 14.65 -29.19 9.57
CA VAL A 580 14.52 -27.73 9.75
C VAL A 580 15.68 -26.99 9.08
N VAL A 581 16.93 -27.44 9.34
CA VAL A 581 18.14 -26.91 8.70
C VAL A 581 18.07 -27.05 7.18
N SER A 582 17.72 -28.24 6.69
CA SER A 582 17.62 -28.50 5.25
C SER A 582 16.55 -27.63 4.58
N GLN A 583 15.37 -27.45 5.22
CA GLN A 583 14.33 -26.56 4.71
C GLN A 583 14.79 -25.11 4.69
N PHE A 584 15.44 -24.63 5.76
CA PHE A 584 15.96 -23.26 5.81
C PHE A 584 16.99 -23.00 4.69
N LEU A 585 17.92 -23.94 4.47
CA LEU A 585 18.90 -23.84 3.38
C LEU A 585 18.22 -23.84 2.00
N THR A 586 17.20 -24.70 1.81
CA THR A 586 16.44 -24.74 0.55
C THR A 586 15.72 -23.43 0.27
N GLU A 587 15.09 -22.83 1.28
CA GLU A 587 14.41 -21.53 1.11
C GLU A 587 15.42 -20.40 0.83
N LEU A 588 16.58 -20.43 1.49
CA LEU A 588 17.66 -19.45 1.27
C LEU A 588 18.26 -19.57 -0.14
N ASP A 589 18.51 -20.81 -0.60
CA ASP A 589 18.98 -21.08 -1.96
C ASP A 589 17.93 -20.69 -3.02
N GLY A 590 16.63 -20.82 -2.69
CA GLY A 590 15.48 -20.45 -3.51
C GLY A 590 15.17 -18.95 -3.56
N ILE A 591 15.94 -18.09 -2.89
CA ILE A 591 15.86 -16.63 -3.07
C ILE A 591 16.51 -16.32 -4.41
N GLU A 592 15.67 -15.95 -5.39
CA GLU A 592 16.19 -15.48 -6.67
C GLU A 592 16.89 -14.13 -6.49
N GLU A 593 18.03 -14.02 -7.10
CA GLU A 593 18.80 -12.79 -7.12
C GLU A 593 17.95 -11.63 -7.67
N LEU A 594 17.99 -10.48 -6.99
CA LEU A 594 17.27 -9.26 -7.36
C LEU A 594 15.73 -9.27 -7.15
N LYS A 595 15.14 -10.23 -6.45
CA LYS A 595 13.71 -10.14 -6.09
C LYS A 595 13.40 -9.30 -4.84
N GLY A 596 14.39 -8.59 -4.30
CA GLY A 596 14.17 -7.63 -3.22
C GLY A 596 13.97 -8.26 -1.82
N VAL A 597 14.43 -9.49 -1.60
CA VAL A 597 14.46 -10.11 -0.27
C VAL A 597 15.89 -10.29 0.18
N LEU A 598 16.24 -9.72 1.33
CA LEU A 598 17.53 -9.87 1.99
C LEU A 598 17.36 -10.59 3.33
N VAL A 599 18.20 -11.54 3.64
CA VAL A 599 18.19 -12.22 4.93
C VAL A 599 19.29 -11.66 5.83
N LEU A 600 18.91 -11.08 6.96
CA LEU A 600 19.78 -10.73 8.06
C LEU A 600 19.65 -11.78 9.16
N ALA A 601 20.75 -12.25 9.72
CA ALA A 601 20.71 -13.14 10.87
C ALA A 601 21.63 -12.64 11.99
N ALA A 602 21.28 -12.92 13.22
CA ALA A 602 22.10 -12.62 14.39
C ALA A 602 22.35 -13.87 15.23
N THR A 603 23.58 -14.00 15.73
CA THR A 603 23.93 -15.02 16.72
C THR A 603 24.88 -14.48 17.76
N ASN A 604 24.77 -14.99 18.98
CA ASN A 604 25.73 -14.75 20.07
C ASN A 604 26.88 -15.78 20.03
N ARG A 605 26.65 -16.93 19.36
CA ARG A 605 27.57 -18.08 19.37
C ARG A 605 27.75 -18.66 17.97
N LEU A 606 28.69 -18.06 17.24
CA LEU A 606 29.00 -18.50 15.87
C LEU A 606 29.52 -19.96 15.83
N ASP A 607 30.13 -20.42 16.91
CA ASP A 607 30.65 -21.79 17.07
C ASP A 607 29.54 -22.87 17.03
N LEU A 608 28.30 -22.52 17.39
CA LEU A 608 27.14 -23.41 17.39
C LEU A 608 26.43 -23.47 16.05
N VAL A 609 26.71 -22.58 15.13
CA VAL A 609 26.01 -22.48 13.85
C VAL A 609 26.58 -23.50 12.84
N ASP A 610 25.68 -24.15 12.03
CA ASP A 610 26.11 -25.08 10.98
C ASP A 610 26.93 -24.35 9.91
N PRO A 611 28.16 -24.78 9.63
CA PRO A 611 29.01 -24.15 8.61
C PRO A 611 28.40 -24.11 7.20
N ALA A 612 27.37 -24.91 6.92
CA ALA A 612 26.74 -24.94 5.64
C ALA A 612 26.06 -23.61 5.28
N ILE A 613 25.64 -22.80 6.28
CA ILE A 613 25.05 -21.48 6.01
C ILE A 613 26.06 -20.42 5.61
N LEU A 614 27.34 -20.61 5.96
CA LEU A 614 28.42 -19.66 5.66
C LEU A 614 29.02 -19.87 4.26
N ARG A 615 28.45 -20.77 3.45
CA ARG A 615 28.87 -20.96 2.07
C ARG A 615 28.41 -19.80 1.19
N SER A 616 29.24 -19.50 0.16
CA SER A 616 28.90 -18.50 -0.85
C SER A 616 27.53 -18.76 -1.48
N GLY A 617 26.75 -17.71 -1.72
CA GLY A 617 25.37 -17.76 -2.20
C GLY A 617 24.31 -17.91 -1.10
N ARG A 618 24.70 -17.89 0.18
CA ARG A 618 23.84 -17.95 1.37
C ARG A 618 24.07 -16.74 2.27
N PHE A 619 24.90 -16.87 3.31
CA PHE A 619 25.35 -15.72 4.08
C PHE A 619 26.73 -15.27 3.56
N ASP A 620 26.67 -14.38 2.58
CA ASP A 620 27.86 -13.92 1.85
C ASP A 620 28.73 -12.98 2.69
N LEU A 621 28.13 -12.27 3.65
CA LEU A 621 28.80 -11.31 4.49
C LEU A 621 28.67 -11.70 5.97
N LEU A 622 29.81 -11.64 6.68
CA LEU A 622 29.89 -11.92 8.12
C LEU A 622 30.47 -10.71 8.86
N PHE A 623 29.62 -10.06 9.69
CA PHE A 623 30.05 -8.93 10.50
C PHE A 623 30.24 -9.34 11.96
N LYS A 624 31.47 -9.16 12.45
CA LYS A 624 31.79 -9.36 13.85
C LYS A 624 31.63 -8.05 14.61
N LEU A 625 30.69 -8.02 15.57
CA LEU A 625 30.42 -6.87 16.42
C LEU A 625 31.22 -7.02 17.72
N PRO A 626 32.29 -6.26 17.92
CA PRO A 626 33.05 -6.28 19.16
C PRO A 626 32.28 -5.53 20.27
N LYS A 627 32.74 -5.69 21.51
CA LYS A 627 32.32 -4.81 22.59
C LYS A 627 32.70 -3.36 22.26
N PRO A 628 31.86 -2.37 22.64
CA PRO A 628 32.09 -0.97 22.28
C PRO A 628 33.36 -0.41 22.89
N ASP A 629 34.17 0.29 22.08
CA ASP A 629 35.33 1.03 22.53
C ASP A 629 34.92 2.27 23.36
N GLN A 630 35.88 2.98 23.95
CA GLN A 630 35.59 4.16 24.78
C GLN A 630 34.81 5.23 24.03
N LYS A 631 35.07 5.45 22.75
CA LYS A 631 34.37 6.43 21.92
C LYS A 631 32.92 6.01 21.65
N ALA A 632 32.71 4.73 21.35
CA ALA A 632 31.39 4.16 21.15
C ALA A 632 30.58 4.20 22.46
N ARG A 633 31.17 3.83 23.61
CA ARG A 633 30.47 3.92 24.92
C ARG A 633 30.04 5.34 25.23
N LYS A 634 30.89 6.34 24.97
CA LYS A 634 30.49 7.75 25.12
C LYS A 634 29.28 8.09 24.26
N LYS A 635 29.29 7.73 22.98
CA LYS A 635 28.13 7.94 22.07
C LYS A 635 26.88 7.21 22.57
N ILE A 636 26.99 5.99 23.08
CA ILE A 636 25.89 5.22 23.65
C ILE A 636 25.28 5.96 24.86
N PHE A 637 26.08 6.49 25.77
CA PHE A 637 25.61 7.33 26.88
C PHE A 637 24.89 8.56 26.37
N GLU A 638 25.42 9.28 25.39
CA GLU A 638 24.81 10.46 24.80
C GLU A 638 23.43 10.14 24.16
N ILE A 639 23.29 8.99 23.51
CA ILE A 639 22.04 8.52 22.91
C ILE A 639 21.00 8.24 24.00
N HIS A 640 21.33 7.43 25.02
CA HIS A 640 20.37 7.03 26.05
C HIS A 640 20.05 8.13 27.07
N THR A 641 20.76 9.26 27.01
CA THR A 641 20.51 10.43 27.88
C THR A 641 19.95 11.64 27.14
N LYS A 642 19.78 11.59 25.83
CA LYS A 642 19.44 12.71 24.94
C LYS A 642 18.22 13.52 25.38
N ASN A 643 17.20 12.89 25.95
CA ASN A 643 15.96 13.55 26.38
C ASN A 643 15.82 13.57 27.91
N LYS A 644 16.91 13.42 28.66
CA LYS A 644 16.91 13.40 30.14
C LYS A 644 17.48 14.69 30.69
N PRO A 645 16.98 15.17 31.82
CA PRO A 645 17.46 16.39 32.50
C PRO A 645 18.82 16.13 33.16
N ILE A 646 19.90 16.14 32.40
CA ILE A 646 21.25 15.87 32.88
C ILE A 646 21.85 17.12 33.51
N ALA A 647 22.41 16.98 34.71
CA ALA A 647 23.12 18.05 35.38
C ALA A 647 24.48 18.33 34.72
N LYS A 648 25.01 19.54 34.85
CA LYS A 648 26.27 19.96 34.20
C LYS A 648 27.53 19.27 34.77
N ASP A 649 27.43 18.57 35.89
CA ASP A 649 28.50 17.83 36.57
C ASP A 649 28.78 16.45 35.94
N VAL A 650 27.98 16.01 34.96
CA VAL A 650 28.11 14.69 34.33
C VAL A 650 29.08 14.76 33.15
N ASP A 651 30.22 14.07 33.27
CA ASP A 651 31.19 13.90 32.16
C ASP A 651 31.07 12.51 31.56
N PHE A 652 30.52 12.43 30.34
CA PHE A 652 30.38 11.18 29.57
C PHE A 652 31.71 10.53 29.20
N LYS A 653 32.83 11.28 29.09
CA LYS A 653 34.15 10.70 28.83
C LYS A 653 34.60 9.88 30.04
N ARG A 654 34.42 10.39 31.22
CA ARG A 654 34.75 9.70 32.47
C ARG A 654 33.89 8.46 32.66
N LEU A 655 32.55 8.59 32.47
CA LEU A 655 31.63 7.44 32.53
C LEU A 655 32.02 6.34 31.53
N ALA A 656 32.42 6.72 30.33
CA ALA A 656 32.90 5.77 29.33
C ALA A 656 34.19 5.06 29.76
N THR A 657 35.05 5.71 30.55
CA THR A 657 36.28 5.06 31.06
C THR A 657 35.91 4.09 32.22
N GLU A 658 35.04 4.50 33.15
CA GLU A 658 34.59 3.71 34.30
C GLU A 658 33.78 2.45 33.94
N THR A 659 33.26 2.41 32.71
CA THR A 659 32.46 1.31 32.15
C THR A 659 33.20 0.48 31.12
N GLU A 660 34.52 0.33 31.27
CA GLU A 660 35.32 -0.52 30.38
C GLU A 660 34.83 -1.97 30.38
N GLY A 661 34.77 -2.58 29.18
CA GLY A 661 34.30 -3.96 29.01
C GLY A 661 32.78 -4.15 29.02
N LYS A 662 31.99 -3.11 29.32
CA LYS A 662 30.51 -3.16 29.29
C LYS A 662 29.97 -3.06 27.87
N THR A 663 28.81 -3.69 27.66
CA THR A 663 28.10 -3.70 26.37
C THR A 663 27.11 -2.51 26.27
N GLY A 664 26.49 -2.36 25.07
CA GLY A 664 25.44 -1.33 24.89
C GLY A 664 24.25 -1.52 25.81
N ALA A 665 23.82 -2.75 26.02
CA ALA A 665 22.71 -3.08 26.90
C ALA A 665 23.02 -2.79 28.38
N ASP A 666 24.28 -3.00 28.80
CA ASP A 666 24.71 -2.65 30.16
C ASP A 666 24.65 -1.14 30.38
N ILE A 667 25.10 -0.36 29.39
CA ILE A 667 25.04 1.12 29.46
C ILE A 667 23.60 1.63 29.48
N GLU A 668 22.74 1.04 28.68
CA GLU A 668 21.29 1.35 28.72
C GLU A 668 20.71 1.06 30.11
N SER A 669 21.03 -0.10 30.70
CA SER A 669 20.60 -0.47 32.05
C SER A 669 21.13 0.52 33.11
N ILE A 670 22.40 0.94 33.01
CA ILE A 670 22.98 1.98 33.87
C ILE A 670 22.16 3.28 33.71
N CYS A 671 21.93 3.76 32.51
CA CYS A 671 21.16 4.98 32.25
C CYS A 671 19.72 4.91 32.80
N ARG A 672 19.07 3.73 32.73
CA ARG A 672 17.74 3.48 33.25
C ARG A 672 17.75 3.50 34.77
N LYS A 673 18.70 2.77 35.41
CA LYS A 673 18.85 2.77 36.88
C LYS A 673 19.16 4.16 37.43
N THR A 674 20.05 4.91 36.75
CA THR A 674 20.38 6.29 37.10
C THR A 674 19.13 7.18 37.14
N SER A 675 18.27 7.05 36.13
CA SER A 675 17.00 7.81 36.10
C SER A 675 16.08 7.41 37.24
N MET A 676 16.00 6.11 37.57
CA MET A 676 15.18 5.63 38.70
C MET A 676 15.70 6.12 40.06
N LEU A 677 17.02 6.18 40.25
CA LEU A 677 17.63 6.73 41.49
C LEU A 677 17.34 8.22 41.62
N ALA A 678 17.44 8.99 40.53
CA ALA A 678 17.10 10.40 40.54
C ALA A 678 15.62 10.66 40.85
N ILE A 679 14.73 9.85 40.29
CA ILE A 679 13.28 9.92 40.56
C ILE A 679 13.00 9.56 42.03
N LYS A 680 13.65 8.52 42.55
CA LYS A 680 13.51 8.11 43.94
C LYS A 680 13.96 9.21 44.89
N GLU A 681 15.15 9.81 44.68
CA GLU A 681 15.63 10.94 45.50
C GLU A 681 14.68 12.13 45.44
N PHE A 682 14.14 12.45 44.24
CA PHE A 682 13.17 13.53 44.07
C PHE A 682 11.87 13.28 44.85
N ILE A 683 11.34 12.04 44.82
CA ILE A 683 10.14 11.65 45.59
C ILE A 683 10.42 11.71 47.10
N ASP A 684 11.57 11.18 47.54
CA ASP A 684 11.95 11.18 48.97
C ASP A 684 12.11 12.61 49.50
N ILE A 685 12.71 13.51 48.74
CA ILE A 685 12.80 14.96 49.08
C ILE A 685 11.41 15.58 49.12
N GLY A 686 10.53 15.26 48.18
CA GLY A 686 9.13 15.73 48.11
C GLY A 686 8.32 15.27 49.33
N THR A 687 8.45 14.01 49.74
CA THR A 687 7.73 13.43 50.89
C THR A 687 8.24 13.95 52.23
N HIS A 688 9.53 14.24 52.38
CA HIS A 688 10.09 14.85 53.59
C HIS A 688 9.74 16.33 53.71
N LYS A 689 9.72 17.10 52.64
CA LYS A 689 9.33 18.52 52.65
C LYS A 689 7.82 18.73 52.73
N SER A 690 6.98 17.81 52.26
CA SER A 690 5.52 17.92 52.36
C SER A 690 5.00 17.79 53.79
N LYS A 691 5.77 17.21 54.73
CA LYS A 691 5.41 17.19 56.17
C LYS A 691 5.72 18.49 56.89
N GLU A 692 6.67 19.30 56.43
CA GLU A 692 7.04 20.56 57.09
C GLU A 692 6.58 21.82 56.30
N SER A 693 6.37 21.75 54.98
CA SER A 693 6.12 22.91 54.12
C SER A 693 4.69 23.03 53.58
N ALA A 694 3.82 22.04 53.83
CA ALA A 694 2.40 22.12 53.42
C ALA A 694 1.62 23.25 54.14
N LEU A 695 2.23 23.92 55.07
CA LEU A 695 1.64 25.01 55.86
C LEU A 695 2.13 26.41 55.43
N LEU A 696 3.13 26.59 54.59
CA LEU A 696 3.74 27.91 54.41
C LEU A 696 4.03 28.39 52.96
N THR A 697 4.06 27.56 51.93
CA THR A 697 4.23 28.06 50.55
C THR A 697 3.63 27.11 49.54
N GLY A 698 2.51 27.48 48.94
CA GLY A 698 1.91 26.77 47.79
C GLY A 698 2.78 26.86 46.54
N ARG A 699 3.92 26.18 46.52
CA ARG A 699 4.69 25.92 45.29
C ARG A 699 4.45 24.49 44.91
N ASP A 700 3.67 24.31 43.81
CA ASP A 700 3.63 23.09 43.07
C ASP A 700 5.05 22.79 42.56
N TYR A 701 5.54 21.55 42.80
CA TYR A 701 6.78 21.07 42.24
C TYR A 701 6.59 21.04 40.72
N THR A 702 7.34 21.86 40.00
CA THR A 702 7.38 21.83 38.54
C THR A 702 8.34 20.73 38.10
N ASP A 703 8.03 20.04 37.01
CA ASP A 703 8.86 18.99 36.37
C ASP A 703 10.29 19.47 36.06
N GLU A 704 10.55 20.77 36.11
CA GLU A 704 11.85 21.42 35.86
C GLU A 704 12.90 21.20 36.97
N ASP A 705 12.51 20.73 38.16
CA ASP A 705 13.43 20.55 39.32
C ASP A 705 14.13 19.19 39.35
N LEU A 706 13.70 18.21 38.54
CA LEU A 706 14.36 16.90 38.44
C LEU A 706 15.68 17.03 37.65
N LYS A 707 16.82 16.73 38.31
CA LYS A 707 18.15 16.70 37.68
C LYS A 707 18.89 15.41 37.98
N ILE A 708 19.40 14.79 36.92
CA ILE A 708 20.21 13.58 36.99
C ILE A 708 21.67 14.00 37.16
N SER A 709 22.22 13.82 38.37
CA SER A 709 23.59 14.20 38.75
C SER A 709 24.58 13.05 38.54
N ARG A 710 25.86 13.37 38.65
CA ARG A 710 26.95 12.40 38.60
C ARG A 710 26.84 11.34 39.71
N LYS A 711 26.41 11.69 40.89
CA LYS A 711 26.16 10.76 42.03
C LYS A 711 25.30 9.57 41.62
N HIS A 712 24.18 9.83 40.92
CA HIS A 712 23.26 8.80 40.47
C HIS A 712 23.90 7.83 39.48
N PHE A 713 24.81 8.31 38.60
CA PHE A 713 25.56 7.46 37.70
C PHE A 713 26.57 6.59 38.43
N GLU A 714 27.32 7.14 39.39
CA GLU A 714 28.31 6.39 40.19
C GLU A 714 27.63 5.28 41.00
N GLU A 715 26.48 5.56 41.61
CA GLU A 715 25.69 4.58 42.36
C GLU A 715 25.09 3.50 41.40
N ALA A 716 24.55 3.89 40.25
CA ALA A 716 24.03 2.95 39.27
C ALA A 716 25.11 2.02 38.73
N ILE A 717 26.31 2.53 38.45
CA ILE A 717 27.47 1.73 38.01
C ILE A 717 27.89 0.73 39.10
N LYS A 718 27.91 1.14 40.38
CA LYS A 718 28.20 0.26 41.48
C LYS A 718 27.21 -0.88 41.59
N LEU A 719 25.90 -0.58 41.53
CA LEU A 719 24.83 -1.57 41.56
C LEU A 719 24.90 -2.57 40.38
N VAL A 720 25.30 -2.13 39.21
CA VAL A 720 25.46 -3.02 38.05
C VAL A 720 26.69 -3.91 38.20
N LYS A 721 27.82 -3.37 38.74
CA LYS A 721 29.03 -4.17 39.01
C LYS A 721 28.79 -5.22 40.11
N GLU A 722 28.00 -4.93 41.12
CA GLU A 722 27.61 -5.87 42.18
C GLU A 722 26.69 -7.00 41.65
N GLN A 723 25.87 -6.73 40.66
CA GLN A 723 25.05 -7.75 39.99
C GLN A 723 25.89 -8.72 39.15
N ASP A 724 26.85 -8.21 38.35
CA ASP A 724 27.75 -9.05 37.55
C ASP A 724 28.68 -9.95 38.44
N SER A 725 28.97 -9.53 39.66
CA SER A 725 29.79 -10.33 40.57
C SER A 725 29.03 -11.47 41.23
N LYS A 726 27.69 -11.49 41.09
CA LYS A 726 26.79 -12.54 41.61
C LYS A 726 26.36 -13.56 40.54
N GLU A 727 26.50 -13.22 39.27
CA GLU A 727 26.38 -14.14 38.14
C GLU A 727 27.77 -14.77 37.80
#